data_d1e5abcd3252ebfa912c05d106aaa42a
#
_entry.id   d1e5abcd3252ebfa912c05d106aaa42a
#
_cell.length_a   1.000
_cell.length_b   1.000
_cell.length_c   1.000
_cell.angle_alpha   90.00
_cell.angle_beta   90.00
_cell.angle_gamma   90.00
#
_symmetry.space_group_name_H-M   'P 1'
#
loop_
_entity.id
_entity.type
_entity.pdbx_description
1 polymer ?
#
loop_
_entity_poly.entity_id
_entity_poly.type
_entity_poly.pdbx_seq_one_letter_code
_entity_poly.pdbx_strand_id
1 'polypeptide(L)'
;MSATLSLLASVVMVAAEKDYTKYVDPFIGADGGGYVFCGACVPFGMVKLGPDCNNLTENAGWQAGTDIMGFSHTHLNGSGGGCKYGNVLFMASTGDLDPNDYASPYSSEKAEVGMFSVNLDRWNVSARLSASAHAGFHEYTFPESDNSNIFVDLGKFLASIEMQEFVGSEVTILSDHEIQGYTRVRNGWNYSKAYTVYFYADFDRAADSFGTWKEGRKEPGRRCQSDNNTKSGAWFSYRTNAGDKIRVKVGISYMGYNKARENAMELKTWNIEDTRAQAVGAWNDILSQVDVESGDEDRKKIFYSSMYRIFLQPSDYNGENPVWKTDSPYYGDYHAIWDTFRATHPFINLIRPTTGGEMVQSLVDIYENDKYMPDARSSHSTGRTQGGSNCDMLVADAFVKGIRNVDYEKALDAMIKDATVPPGDDERQYGRGGLPDYNRLGYVSTDYERGCSRTFEYSANDYAIAVLAKGLGRTDVYNEYVRKASNWKNLWNPGISSFGFSGFAWPRNSDGTWLDDPEFTVFSSGSFDHQFYETFSWELSFYVPHDVNALIDKMGGREKFIDRLDTYFRESFPGKRDELLFYTKLVGLCQISNEPCFLVPSMYAYVNQPFKTAEIVRRILDTQYTSARDGVPGNDDSGSMGAWYAFHCLGFYPNAGQDVYLISSPVFPKTVIRMEDGKELTIVAKNTSDKN
;
A
#
# COMPACT_ATOMS: atom_id res chain seq x y z
N MET A 1 32.92 -44.48 -52.23
CA MET A 1 31.61 -44.13 -51.66
C MET A 1 31.84 -43.21 -50.52
N SER A 2 31.67 -41.92 -50.74
CA SER A 2 31.83 -40.86 -49.67
C SER A 2 30.46 -40.52 -49.19
N ALA A 3 30.21 -40.74 -47.88
CA ALA A 3 28.96 -40.41 -47.22
C ALA A 3 29.08 -39.00 -46.60
N THR A 4 28.34 -38.05 -47.16
CA THR A 4 28.23 -36.68 -46.63
C THR A 4 27.18 -36.68 -45.51
N LEU A 5 27.59 -36.47 -44.25
CA LEU A 5 26.70 -36.23 -43.13
C LEU A 5 26.25 -34.76 -43.16
N SER A 6 24.97 -34.50 -43.41
CA SER A 6 24.34 -33.19 -43.27
C SER A 6 23.92 -33.03 -41.80
N LEU A 7 24.59 -32.15 -41.06
CA LEU A 7 24.13 -31.68 -39.76
C LEU A 7 23.01 -30.65 -39.98
N LEU A 8 21.78 -31.02 -39.69
CA LEU A 8 20.68 -30.08 -39.54
C LEU A 8 20.78 -29.44 -38.13
N ALA A 9 21.27 -28.22 -38.05
CA ALA A 9 21.18 -27.40 -36.88
C ALA A 9 19.74 -26.90 -36.76
N SER A 10 18.96 -27.47 -35.84
CA SER A 10 17.68 -26.92 -35.43
C SER A 10 17.94 -25.65 -34.64
N VAL A 11 17.73 -24.49 -35.25
CA VAL A 11 17.64 -23.21 -34.55
C VAL A 11 16.34 -23.24 -33.74
N VAL A 12 16.43 -23.49 -32.45
CA VAL A 12 15.33 -23.22 -31.55
C VAL A 12 15.20 -21.70 -31.46
N MET A 13 14.26 -21.15 -32.19
CA MET A 13 13.83 -19.76 -31.98
C MET A 13 13.22 -19.71 -30.57
N VAL A 14 13.97 -19.24 -29.60
CA VAL A 14 13.40 -18.79 -28.34
C VAL A 14 12.51 -17.60 -28.68
N ALA A 15 11.20 -17.76 -28.57
CA ALA A 15 10.27 -16.65 -28.73
C ALA A 15 10.71 -15.55 -27.75
N ALA A 16 10.83 -14.31 -28.22
CA ALA A 16 11.15 -13.20 -27.31
C ALA A 16 10.11 -13.15 -26.21
N GLU A 17 10.58 -13.11 -24.98
CA GLU A 17 9.71 -13.01 -23.82
C GLU A 17 8.83 -11.77 -23.94
N LYS A 18 7.52 -11.91 -23.69
CA LYS A 18 6.56 -10.82 -23.81
C LYS A 18 6.84 -9.82 -22.69
N ASP A 19 7.06 -8.58 -23.07
CA ASP A 19 7.24 -7.47 -22.13
C ASP A 19 5.89 -6.90 -21.72
N TYR A 20 5.51 -7.11 -20.46
CA TYR A 20 4.28 -6.60 -19.86
C TYR A 20 4.48 -5.24 -19.21
N THR A 21 5.72 -4.84 -18.91
CA THR A 21 6.02 -3.57 -18.26
C THR A 21 5.65 -2.37 -19.11
N LYS A 22 5.59 -2.52 -20.42
CA LYS A 22 5.15 -1.48 -21.37
C LYS A 22 3.69 -1.05 -21.21
N TYR A 23 2.87 -1.86 -20.52
CA TYR A 23 1.47 -1.53 -20.21
C TYR A 23 1.33 -0.79 -18.89
N VAL A 24 2.38 -0.71 -18.07
CA VAL A 24 2.34 -0.02 -16.78
C VAL A 24 2.56 1.48 -16.96
N ASP A 25 1.67 2.26 -16.40
CA ASP A 25 1.82 3.70 -16.25
C ASP A 25 1.80 4.04 -14.74
N PRO A 26 2.97 4.31 -14.12
CA PRO A 26 3.04 4.62 -12.69
C PRO A 26 2.35 5.94 -12.29
N PHE A 27 1.97 6.78 -13.25
CA PHE A 27 1.22 8.00 -12.95
C PHE A 27 -0.28 7.78 -12.76
N ILE A 28 -0.84 6.62 -13.10
CA ILE A 28 -2.28 6.36 -12.86
C ILE A 28 -2.56 6.33 -11.36
N GLY A 29 -3.32 7.30 -10.87
CA GLY A 29 -3.63 7.50 -9.45
C GLY A 29 -2.63 8.40 -8.70
N ALA A 30 -1.61 8.96 -9.36
CA ALA A 30 -0.68 9.90 -8.72
C ALA A 30 -1.32 11.26 -8.40
N ASP A 31 -2.43 11.59 -9.07
CA ASP A 31 -3.23 12.78 -8.80
C ASP A 31 -4.63 12.38 -8.29
N GLY A 32 -5.43 13.36 -7.88
CA GLY A 32 -6.85 13.15 -7.55
C GLY A 32 -7.11 12.37 -6.26
N GLY A 33 -6.12 12.27 -5.37
CA GLY A 33 -6.26 11.62 -4.07
C GLY A 33 -5.96 10.12 -4.07
N GLY A 34 -5.43 9.55 -5.16
CA GLY A 34 -4.97 8.15 -5.19
C GLY A 34 -3.65 7.94 -4.44
N TYR A 35 -2.85 8.98 -4.29
CA TYR A 35 -1.54 8.99 -3.61
C TYR A 35 -0.58 7.90 -4.09
N VAL A 36 -0.66 7.54 -5.36
CA VAL A 36 0.15 6.49 -5.97
C VAL A 36 1.60 6.94 -6.11
N PHE A 37 2.53 6.08 -5.69
CA PHE A 37 3.95 6.30 -5.89
C PHE A 37 4.33 6.12 -7.36
N CYS A 38 4.94 7.14 -7.96
CA CYS A 38 5.31 7.17 -9.38
C CYS A 38 6.82 7.09 -9.64
N GLY A 39 7.64 6.96 -8.60
CA GLY A 39 9.10 6.91 -8.70
C GLY A 39 9.63 5.53 -9.13
N ALA A 40 10.95 5.39 -9.08
CA ALA A 40 11.65 4.16 -9.43
C ALA A 40 11.74 3.20 -8.24
N CYS A 41 11.38 1.93 -8.46
CA CYS A 41 11.50 0.85 -7.48
C CYS A 41 11.49 -0.52 -8.17
N VAL A 42 11.77 -1.57 -7.39
CA VAL A 42 11.54 -2.97 -7.74
C VAL A 42 10.37 -3.52 -6.92
N PRO A 43 9.78 -4.68 -7.28
CA PRO A 43 8.72 -5.30 -6.48
C PRO A 43 9.15 -5.45 -5.02
N PHE A 44 8.30 -5.02 -4.09
CA PHE A 44 8.54 -5.06 -2.64
C PHE A 44 9.84 -4.38 -2.16
N GLY A 45 10.53 -3.62 -3.04
CA GLY A 45 11.81 -2.99 -2.71
C GLY A 45 11.70 -2.02 -1.54
N MET A 46 12.72 -2.04 -0.64
CA MET A 46 12.85 -1.09 0.45
C MET A 46 13.03 0.34 -0.09
N VAL A 47 13.86 0.49 -1.14
CA VAL A 47 14.03 1.77 -1.82
C VAL A 47 12.86 2.04 -2.76
N LYS A 48 12.22 3.16 -2.53
CA LYS A 48 11.24 3.79 -3.39
C LYS A 48 11.77 5.21 -3.69
N LEU A 49 12.58 5.31 -4.76
CA LEU A 49 13.26 6.56 -5.14
C LEU A 49 12.36 7.40 -6.02
N GLY A 50 11.92 8.54 -5.50
CA GLY A 50 10.98 9.41 -6.21
C GLY A 50 11.08 10.89 -5.84
N PRO A 51 10.34 11.75 -6.56
CA PRO A 51 10.30 13.17 -6.28
C PRO A 51 9.51 13.50 -5.01
N ASP A 52 10.03 14.42 -4.21
CA ASP A 52 9.33 15.11 -3.14
C ASP A 52 8.95 16.50 -3.58
N CYS A 53 7.66 16.80 -3.61
CA CYS A 53 7.15 18.10 -3.95
C CYS A 53 7.04 19.05 -2.75
N ASN A 54 6.95 20.36 -3.03
CA ASN A 54 6.84 21.39 -1.99
C ASN A 54 5.39 21.54 -1.51
N ASN A 55 4.84 20.46 -0.95
CA ASN A 55 3.55 20.48 -0.27
C ASN A 55 3.58 19.60 0.99
N LEU A 56 2.52 19.65 1.78
CA LEU A 56 2.43 18.99 3.07
C LEU A 56 1.40 17.85 3.10
N THR A 57 0.83 17.46 1.96
CA THR A 57 -0.32 16.53 1.93
C THR A 57 -0.06 15.25 1.15
N GLU A 58 0.99 15.20 0.31
CA GLU A 58 1.23 14.04 -0.55
C GLU A 58 2.12 12.98 0.09
N ASN A 59 1.56 11.82 0.36
CA ASN A 59 2.24 10.71 1.02
C ASN A 59 3.27 9.99 0.13
N ALA A 60 3.04 9.99 -1.17
CA ALA A 60 3.95 9.41 -2.15
C ALA A 60 4.99 10.40 -2.67
N GLY A 61 5.03 11.62 -2.12
CA GLY A 61 5.99 12.66 -2.47
C GLY A 61 5.59 13.53 -3.67
N TRP A 62 5.00 12.94 -4.70
CA TRP A 62 4.61 13.62 -5.94
C TRP A 62 3.31 14.41 -5.79
N GLN A 63 3.29 15.61 -6.35
CA GLN A 63 2.06 16.35 -6.65
C GLN A 63 2.21 17.17 -7.93
N ALA A 64 1.29 17.01 -8.86
CA ALA A 64 1.28 17.75 -10.10
C ALA A 64 1.19 19.27 -9.87
N GLY A 65 2.00 20.03 -10.65
CA GLY A 65 1.99 21.50 -10.60
C GLY A 65 2.64 22.13 -9.36
N THR A 66 3.31 21.35 -8.52
CA THR A 66 4.01 21.82 -7.32
C THR A 66 5.50 21.57 -7.46
N ASP A 67 6.33 22.58 -7.15
CA ASP A 67 7.78 22.51 -7.30
C ASP A 67 8.40 21.28 -6.64
N ILE A 68 9.36 20.66 -7.32
CA ILE A 68 10.16 19.55 -6.79
C ILE A 68 11.22 20.10 -5.84
N MET A 69 11.24 19.57 -4.61
CA MET A 69 12.28 19.84 -3.61
C MET A 69 13.51 18.97 -3.81
N GLY A 70 13.35 17.79 -4.37
CA GLY A 70 14.42 16.83 -4.59
C GLY A 70 13.88 15.41 -4.71
N PHE A 71 14.77 14.43 -4.55
CA PHE A 71 14.48 13.03 -4.73
C PHE A 71 14.91 12.25 -3.48
N SER A 72 13.94 11.71 -2.74
CA SER A 72 14.22 10.91 -1.55
C SER A 72 14.06 9.41 -1.82
N HIS A 73 14.58 8.57 -0.91
CA HIS A 73 14.74 7.13 -1.11
C HIS A 73 13.65 6.30 -0.46
N THR A 74 12.79 6.92 0.34
CA THR A 74 11.76 6.20 1.11
C THR A 74 10.40 6.85 0.91
N HIS A 75 9.44 6.05 0.41
CA HIS A 75 8.05 6.47 0.18
C HIS A 75 7.07 5.34 0.51
N LEU A 76 5.80 5.69 0.68
CA LEU A 76 4.68 4.78 0.72
C LEU A 76 3.85 4.91 -0.57
N ASN A 77 2.99 3.92 -0.82
CA ASN A 77 2.05 3.95 -1.93
C ASN A 77 0.61 4.00 -1.44
N GLY A 78 -0.12 5.01 -1.88
CA GLY A 78 -1.58 5.04 -1.84
C GLY A 78 -2.21 5.44 -0.51
N SER A 79 -1.46 5.69 0.54
CA SER A 79 -2.04 6.04 1.83
C SER A 79 -2.45 7.50 1.90
N GLY A 80 -3.72 7.75 2.14
CA GLY A 80 -4.26 9.08 2.42
C GLY A 80 -4.01 9.56 3.85
N GLY A 81 -3.91 10.87 4.04
CA GLY A 81 -4.03 11.53 5.35
C GLY A 81 -2.80 11.57 6.23
N GLY A 82 -1.91 10.60 6.21
CA GLY A 82 -0.77 10.55 7.13
C GLY A 82 0.57 10.33 6.41
N CYS A 83 1.39 11.36 6.24
CA CYS A 83 2.70 11.21 5.63
C CYS A 83 3.65 10.36 6.46
N LYS A 84 4.51 9.63 5.77
CA LYS A 84 5.61 8.85 6.32
C LYS A 84 6.80 8.94 5.40
N TYR A 85 8.02 8.85 5.94
CA TYR A 85 9.26 8.80 5.15
C TYR A 85 9.65 10.11 4.45
N GLY A 86 10.13 10.07 3.21
CA GLY A 86 10.76 11.19 2.53
C GLY A 86 12.20 11.41 2.99
N ASN A 87 12.93 10.32 3.29
CA ASN A 87 14.22 10.37 3.92
C ASN A 87 15.36 10.29 2.91
N VAL A 88 16.48 10.95 3.24
CA VAL A 88 17.73 11.00 2.45
C VAL A 88 17.46 11.61 1.07
N LEU A 89 17.27 12.93 1.06
CA LEU A 89 16.93 13.69 -0.14
C LEU A 89 18.20 14.19 -0.84
N PHE A 90 18.23 13.97 -2.16
CA PHE A 90 19.22 14.53 -3.09
C PHE A 90 18.57 15.50 -4.06
N MET A 91 19.24 16.61 -4.36
CA MET A 91 18.80 17.60 -5.36
C MET A 91 19.99 18.09 -6.18
N ALA A 92 19.77 18.38 -7.45
CA ALA A 92 20.75 19.00 -8.32
C ALA A 92 20.38 20.48 -8.61
N SER A 93 21.38 21.35 -8.64
CA SER A 93 21.20 22.76 -8.96
C SER A 93 22.40 23.33 -9.71
N THR A 94 22.26 24.56 -10.25
CA THR A 94 23.37 25.33 -10.85
C THR A 94 23.48 26.70 -10.20
N GLY A 95 24.67 27.29 -10.25
CA GLY A 95 24.93 28.60 -9.66
C GLY A 95 25.14 28.56 -8.15
N ASP A 96 24.85 29.65 -7.48
CA ASP A 96 24.99 29.74 -6.03
C ASP A 96 23.87 28.92 -5.34
N LEU A 97 24.28 27.90 -4.59
CA LEU A 97 23.37 27.07 -3.84
C LEU A 97 22.94 27.76 -2.54
N ASP A 98 21.63 27.94 -2.35
CA ASP A 98 21.01 28.34 -1.09
C ASP A 98 20.29 27.12 -0.47
N PRO A 99 20.74 26.59 0.69
CA PRO A 99 20.08 25.49 1.38
C PRO A 99 18.65 25.80 1.85
N ASN A 100 18.20 27.05 1.83
CA ASN A 100 16.85 27.43 2.19
C ASN A 100 15.92 27.57 0.96
N ASP A 101 16.47 27.64 -0.26
CA ASP A 101 15.72 27.90 -1.49
C ASP A 101 16.33 27.16 -2.67
N TYR A 102 16.04 25.86 -2.77
CA TYR A 102 16.55 24.96 -3.81
C TYR A 102 15.46 24.28 -4.64
N ALA A 103 14.18 24.49 -4.34
CA ALA A 103 13.07 23.92 -5.11
C ALA A 103 13.09 24.40 -6.58
N SER A 104 12.55 23.56 -7.45
CA SER A 104 12.47 23.88 -8.88
C SER A 104 11.10 23.53 -9.46
N PRO A 105 10.47 24.43 -10.22
CA PRO A 105 9.46 24.02 -11.18
C PRO A 105 10.07 22.99 -12.14
N TYR A 106 9.21 22.20 -12.78
CA TYR A 106 9.66 21.08 -13.60
C TYR A 106 8.87 20.96 -14.90
N SER A 107 9.45 20.22 -15.84
CA SER A 107 8.83 19.86 -17.10
C SER A 107 9.31 18.48 -17.57
N SER A 108 8.62 17.95 -18.58
CA SER A 108 9.00 16.69 -19.26
C SER A 108 9.10 15.50 -18.30
N GLU A 109 8.27 15.50 -17.25
CA GLU A 109 8.23 14.39 -16.31
C GLU A 109 7.74 13.11 -16.99
N LYS A 110 8.43 12.00 -16.71
CA LYS A 110 8.10 10.68 -17.22
C LYS A 110 8.36 9.62 -16.14
N ALA A 111 7.35 8.80 -15.89
CA ALA A 111 7.45 7.62 -15.05
C ALA A 111 7.29 6.37 -15.92
N GLU A 112 8.22 5.45 -15.79
CA GLU A 112 8.21 4.14 -16.43
C GLU A 112 8.64 3.09 -15.40
N VAL A 113 8.35 1.84 -15.64
CA VAL A 113 8.82 0.77 -14.75
C VAL A 113 10.34 0.85 -14.58
N GLY A 114 10.78 0.98 -13.33
CA GLY A 114 12.19 1.08 -12.96
C GLY A 114 12.89 2.41 -13.33
N MET A 115 12.14 3.43 -13.79
CA MET A 115 12.75 4.71 -14.18
C MET A 115 11.78 5.87 -13.92
N PHE A 116 12.29 6.93 -13.29
CA PHE A 116 11.64 8.24 -13.27
C PHE A 116 12.58 9.26 -13.89
N SER A 117 12.05 10.21 -14.66
CA SER A 117 12.86 11.30 -15.26
C SER A 117 12.09 12.60 -15.30
N VAL A 118 12.81 13.73 -15.20
CA VAL A 118 12.24 15.08 -15.16
C VAL A 118 13.30 16.13 -15.48
N ASN A 119 12.88 17.27 -16.02
CA ASN A 119 13.73 18.46 -16.10
C ASN A 119 13.42 19.39 -14.90
N LEU A 120 14.46 19.81 -14.20
CA LEU A 120 14.43 20.83 -13.16
C LEU A 120 14.63 22.19 -13.83
N ASP A 121 13.53 22.88 -14.13
CA ASP A 121 13.54 24.03 -15.05
C ASP A 121 14.31 25.24 -14.50
N ARG A 122 14.24 25.49 -13.19
CA ARG A 122 15.00 26.57 -12.52
C ARG A 122 16.50 26.40 -12.70
N TRP A 123 16.97 25.16 -12.71
CA TRP A 123 18.39 24.82 -12.71
C TRP A 123 18.90 24.36 -14.08
N ASN A 124 17.99 24.21 -15.06
CA ASN A 124 18.30 23.65 -16.38
C ASN A 124 19.04 22.30 -16.27
N VAL A 125 18.61 21.44 -15.34
CA VAL A 125 19.20 20.12 -15.09
C VAL A 125 18.18 19.05 -15.41
N SER A 126 18.59 18.03 -16.15
CA SER A 126 17.77 16.84 -16.37
C SER A 126 18.14 15.76 -15.35
N ALA A 127 17.16 15.22 -14.63
CA ALA A 127 17.34 14.17 -13.64
C ALA A 127 16.73 12.86 -14.16
N ARG A 128 17.44 11.74 -13.94
CA ARG A 128 16.96 10.38 -14.18
C ARG A 128 17.24 9.52 -12.95
N LEU A 129 16.28 8.73 -12.54
CA LEU A 129 16.32 7.94 -11.32
C LEU A 129 15.99 6.48 -11.65
N SER A 130 16.74 5.55 -11.05
CA SER A 130 16.44 4.11 -11.08
C SER A 130 16.77 3.50 -9.73
N ALA A 131 16.31 2.29 -9.44
CA ALA A 131 16.54 1.68 -8.13
C ALA A 131 16.68 0.16 -8.19
N SER A 132 17.46 -0.38 -7.25
CA SER A 132 17.43 -1.78 -6.81
C SER A 132 16.60 -1.91 -5.54
N ALA A 133 16.65 -3.07 -4.88
CA ALA A 133 15.92 -3.30 -3.63
C ALA A 133 16.33 -2.35 -2.49
N HIS A 134 17.63 -2.04 -2.39
CA HIS A 134 18.19 -1.28 -1.25
C HIS A 134 19.01 -0.06 -1.68
N ALA A 135 19.10 0.23 -2.99
CA ALA A 135 19.88 1.36 -3.48
C ALA A 135 19.20 2.12 -4.60
N GLY A 136 19.37 3.46 -4.56
CA GLY A 136 18.94 4.39 -5.58
C GLY A 136 20.10 4.81 -6.50
N PHE A 137 19.81 4.94 -7.78
CA PHE A 137 20.74 5.46 -8.79
C PHE A 137 20.20 6.78 -9.32
N HIS A 138 21.01 7.85 -9.21
CA HIS A 138 20.71 9.16 -9.77
C HIS A 138 21.66 9.44 -10.94
N GLU A 139 21.15 9.97 -12.05
CA GLU A 139 21.93 10.55 -13.13
C GLU A 139 21.41 11.96 -13.40
N TYR A 140 22.27 12.97 -13.21
CA TYR A 140 21.98 14.36 -13.47
C TYR A 140 22.77 14.85 -14.68
N THR A 141 22.09 15.42 -15.66
CA THR A 141 22.72 16.04 -16.82
C THR A 141 22.68 17.55 -16.69
N PHE A 142 23.84 18.17 -16.70
CA PHE A 142 24.02 19.60 -16.41
C PHE A 142 24.22 20.44 -17.70
N PRO A 143 23.89 21.73 -17.66
CA PRO A 143 24.36 22.73 -18.63
C PRO A 143 25.85 23.05 -18.39
N GLU A 144 26.42 23.90 -19.22
CA GLU A 144 27.70 24.53 -18.92
C GLU A 144 27.53 25.46 -17.68
N SER A 145 28.35 25.19 -16.64
CA SER A 145 28.29 25.96 -15.39
C SER A 145 29.60 25.82 -14.62
N ASP A 146 30.04 26.93 -14.01
CA ASP A 146 31.16 26.91 -13.06
C ASP A 146 30.80 26.29 -11.70
N ASN A 147 29.49 26.24 -11.38
CA ASN A 147 28.97 25.70 -10.12
C ASN A 147 27.74 24.84 -10.40
N SER A 148 27.96 23.60 -10.72
CA SER A 148 26.93 22.54 -10.78
C SER A 148 26.95 21.77 -9.45
N ASN A 149 25.83 21.74 -8.72
CA ASN A 149 25.82 21.24 -7.37
C ASN A 149 24.97 19.97 -7.26
N ILE A 150 25.42 19.02 -6.45
CA ILE A 150 24.58 17.98 -5.86
C ILE A 150 24.44 18.31 -4.38
N PHE A 151 23.21 18.52 -3.95
CA PHE A 151 22.82 18.91 -2.60
C PHE A 151 22.16 17.74 -1.89
N VAL A 152 22.53 17.52 -0.61
CA VAL A 152 21.97 16.47 0.25
C VAL A 152 21.30 17.14 1.45
N ASP A 153 20.00 16.93 1.60
CA ASP A 153 19.22 17.42 2.73
C ASP A 153 18.79 16.24 3.64
N LEU A 154 19.35 16.18 4.84
CA LEU A 154 19.04 15.15 5.85
C LEU A 154 17.98 15.64 6.85
N GLY A 155 17.55 16.89 6.74
CA GLY A 155 16.47 17.47 7.52
C GLY A 155 15.11 17.46 6.81
N LYS A 156 15.06 17.00 5.54
CA LYS A 156 13.82 16.87 4.78
C LYS A 156 13.14 15.53 5.08
N PHE A 157 11.84 15.58 5.17
CA PHE A 157 10.94 14.43 5.26
C PHE A 157 9.55 14.86 4.78
N LEU A 158 8.72 13.90 4.41
CA LEU A 158 7.32 14.16 4.07
C LEU A 158 6.55 14.50 5.35
N ALA A 159 5.74 15.53 5.30
CA ALA A 159 4.95 16.00 6.45
C ALA A 159 3.51 16.25 6.03
N SER A 160 2.58 15.91 6.92
CA SER A 160 1.15 16.15 6.77
C SER A 160 0.51 16.53 8.09
N ILE A 161 -0.82 16.38 8.18
CA ILE A 161 -1.62 16.63 9.38
C ILE A 161 -1.09 15.87 10.61
N GLU A 162 -0.53 14.67 10.41
CA GLU A 162 0.10 13.85 11.45
C GLU A 162 1.62 13.91 11.29
N MET A 163 2.16 15.03 11.64
CA MET A 163 3.52 15.42 11.29
C MET A 163 4.58 14.45 11.81
N GLN A 164 5.47 14.06 10.91
CA GLN A 164 6.76 13.53 11.31
C GLN A 164 7.56 14.63 12.01
N GLU A 165 8.40 14.23 12.95
CA GLU A 165 9.24 15.14 13.71
C GLU A 165 10.72 14.80 13.48
N PHE A 166 11.52 15.81 13.20
CA PHE A 166 12.98 15.68 13.13
C PHE A 166 13.55 15.35 14.51
N VAL A 167 14.43 14.36 14.57
CA VAL A 167 15.10 13.93 15.81
C VAL A 167 16.61 14.14 15.72
N GLY A 168 17.18 14.13 14.52
CA GLY A 168 18.60 14.38 14.33
C GLY A 168 19.13 13.90 12.99
N SER A 169 20.31 14.36 12.65
CA SER A 169 21.05 13.93 11.46
C SER A 169 22.55 14.01 11.68
N GLU A 170 23.28 13.24 10.90
CA GLU A 170 24.73 13.29 10.82
C GLU A 170 25.15 13.05 9.38
N VAL A 171 26.18 13.78 8.95
CA VAL A 171 26.82 13.59 7.66
C VAL A 171 28.34 13.62 7.81
N THR A 172 29.03 12.73 7.11
CA THR A 172 30.49 12.69 7.00
C THR A 172 30.90 12.54 5.54
N ILE A 173 31.61 13.53 5.02
CA ILE A 173 32.24 13.49 3.69
C ILE A 173 33.55 12.73 3.82
N LEU A 174 33.58 11.52 3.26
CA LEU A 174 34.72 10.59 3.36
C LEU A 174 35.84 10.99 2.38
N SER A 175 35.46 11.39 1.17
CA SER A 175 36.39 11.86 0.13
C SER A 175 35.74 12.98 -0.70
N ASP A 176 36.31 13.33 -1.84
CA ASP A 176 35.73 14.25 -2.82
C ASP A 176 34.62 13.61 -3.68
N HIS A 177 34.33 12.32 -3.48
CA HIS A 177 33.31 11.56 -4.19
C HIS A 177 32.58 10.54 -3.30
N GLU A 178 32.80 10.51 -1.99
CA GLU A 178 32.12 9.60 -1.08
C GLU A 178 31.55 10.33 0.13
N ILE A 179 30.34 9.97 0.52
CA ILE A 179 29.64 10.54 1.69
C ILE A 179 28.82 9.45 2.38
N GLN A 180 28.73 9.54 3.69
CA GLN A 180 27.79 8.75 4.50
C GLN A 180 27.10 9.63 5.54
N GLY A 181 25.99 9.16 6.06
CA GLY A 181 25.25 9.86 7.11
C GLY A 181 23.99 9.13 7.52
N TYR A 182 23.21 9.78 8.35
CA TYR A 182 21.86 9.34 8.68
C TYR A 182 20.93 10.52 8.86
N THR A 183 19.63 10.22 8.70
CA THR A 183 18.54 11.04 9.20
C THR A 183 17.71 10.23 10.19
N ARG A 184 17.22 10.88 11.25
CA ARG A 184 16.40 10.27 12.29
C ARG A 184 15.13 11.09 12.49
N VAL A 185 13.99 10.44 12.37
CA VAL A 185 12.66 11.03 12.50
C VAL A 185 11.76 10.14 13.35
N ARG A 186 10.65 10.70 13.84
CA ARG A 186 9.61 9.96 14.58
C ARG A 186 8.24 10.38 14.12
N ASN A 187 7.21 9.68 14.61
CA ASN A 187 5.79 9.96 14.32
C ASN A 187 5.40 9.70 12.85
N GLY A 188 4.48 10.46 12.31
CA GLY A 188 3.79 10.19 11.06
C GLY A 188 2.62 9.23 11.27
N TRP A 189 2.10 8.63 10.21
CA TRP A 189 0.87 7.83 10.17
C TRP A 189 0.66 6.88 11.37
N ASN A 190 1.67 6.12 11.75
CA ASN A 190 1.57 5.10 12.79
C ASN A 190 2.08 5.57 14.17
N TYR A 191 2.26 6.87 14.40
CA TYR A 191 2.82 7.41 15.65
C TYR A 191 4.13 6.72 16.08
N SER A 192 4.99 6.41 15.10
CA SER A 192 6.16 5.58 15.31
C SER A 192 7.14 6.16 16.33
N LYS A 193 7.83 5.26 17.03
CA LYS A 193 9.08 5.58 17.72
C LYS A 193 10.09 6.14 16.72
N ALA A 194 11.13 6.81 17.23
CA ALA A 194 12.17 7.34 16.37
C ALA A 194 12.89 6.19 15.63
N TYR A 195 13.00 6.34 14.32
CA TYR A 195 13.73 5.43 13.44
C TYR A 195 14.85 6.18 12.72
N THR A 196 15.87 5.46 12.30
CA THR A 196 17.06 6.01 11.65
C THR A 196 17.24 5.38 10.28
N VAL A 197 17.39 6.21 9.25
CA VAL A 197 17.78 5.78 7.91
C VAL A 197 19.22 6.20 7.70
N TYR A 198 20.12 5.22 7.68
CA TYR A 198 21.52 5.41 7.31
C TYR A 198 21.66 5.39 5.80
N PHE A 199 22.65 6.11 5.28
CA PHE A 199 22.98 6.08 3.86
C PHE A 199 24.49 6.12 3.64
N TYR A 200 24.89 5.59 2.50
CA TYR A 200 26.20 5.75 1.89
C TYR A 200 25.98 6.13 0.42
N ALA A 201 26.71 7.14 -0.07
CA ALA A 201 26.65 7.52 -1.47
C ALA A 201 28.06 7.63 -2.08
N ASP A 202 28.16 7.18 -3.33
CA ASP A 202 29.35 7.22 -4.15
C ASP A 202 29.03 7.97 -5.46
N PHE A 203 29.90 8.90 -5.86
CA PHE A 203 29.78 9.72 -7.07
C PHE A 203 30.79 9.25 -8.12
N ASP A 204 30.37 9.21 -9.38
CA ASP A 204 31.23 8.77 -10.50
C ASP A 204 32.33 9.77 -10.86
N ARG A 205 32.40 10.92 -10.19
CA ARG A 205 33.33 12.00 -10.43
C ARG A 205 33.72 12.71 -9.13
N ALA A 206 34.99 13.01 -8.96
CA ALA A 206 35.48 13.85 -7.87
C ALA A 206 34.97 15.30 -7.99
N ALA A 207 34.50 15.86 -6.88
CA ALA A 207 34.01 17.24 -6.83
C ALA A 207 35.18 18.24 -6.80
N ASP A 208 34.99 19.38 -7.45
CA ASP A 208 35.95 20.51 -7.41
C ASP A 208 35.96 21.19 -6.04
N SER A 209 34.79 21.19 -5.36
CA SER A 209 34.65 21.66 -3.98
C SER A 209 33.46 21.00 -3.29
N PHE A 210 33.49 20.96 -1.97
CA PHE A 210 32.45 20.37 -1.15
C PHE A 210 32.42 21.03 0.23
N GLY A 211 31.35 20.71 0.98
CA GLY A 211 31.22 21.09 2.38
C GLY A 211 29.91 20.59 2.97
N THR A 212 29.75 20.89 4.24
CA THR A 212 28.47 20.67 4.94
C THR A 212 27.66 21.97 4.96
N TRP A 213 26.42 21.86 5.37
CA TRP A 213 25.57 22.99 5.70
C TRP A 213 24.76 22.71 6.97
N LYS A 214 24.40 23.78 7.67
CA LYS A 214 23.58 23.73 8.87
C LYS A 214 22.74 25.01 8.96
N GLU A 215 21.46 24.90 9.34
CA GLU A 215 20.55 26.03 9.49
C GLU A 215 20.54 26.96 8.25
N GLY A 216 20.57 26.37 7.05
CA GLY A 216 20.60 27.12 5.82
C GLY A 216 21.93 27.82 5.49
N ARG A 217 23.01 27.55 6.22
CA ARG A 217 24.32 28.14 6.00
C ARG A 217 25.34 27.11 5.53
N LYS A 218 26.00 27.40 4.40
CA LYS A 218 27.09 26.55 3.89
C LYS A 218 28.35 26.71 4.74
N GLU A 219 29.04 25.61 4.98
CA GLU A 219 30.35 25.53 5.65
C GLU A 219 31.36 24.89 4.69
N PRO A 220 32.01 25.68 3.81
CA PRO A 220 32.92 25.13 2.81
C PRO A 220 34.12 24.38 3.41
N GLY A 221 34.46 23.23 2.84
CA GLY A 221 35.59 22.39 3.26
C GLY A 221 35.34 21.60 4.56
N ARG A 222 34.24 21.86 5.27
CA ARG A 222 33.91 21.08 6.45
C ARG A 222 33.42 19.69 6.02
N ARG A 223 33.96 18.66 6.69
CA ARG A 223 33.68 17.25 6.32
C ARG A 223 32.67 16.55 7.22
N CYS A 224 32.40 17.07 8.40
CA CYS A 224 31.51 16.41 9.35
C CYS A 224 30.55 17.44 9.96
N GLN A 225 29.29 17.08 10.01
CA GLN A 225 28.21 17.85 10.64
C GLN A 225 27.22 16.92 11.30
N SER A 226 26.84 17.23 12.53
CA SER A 226 25.75 16.55 13.22
C SER A 226 24.90 17.54 13.99
N ASP A 227 23.60 17.26 14.09
CA ASP A 227 22.68 18.08 14.88
C ASP A 227 21.42 17.28 15.23
N ASN A 228 20.88 17.53 16.43
CA ASN A 228 19.64 16.91 16.92
C ASN A 228 18.46 17.90 16.95
N ASN A 229 18.69 19.16 16.63
CA ASN A 229 17.68 20.23 16.74
C ASN A 229 17.42 20.93 15.43
N THR A 230 18.43 20.99 14.55
CA THR A 230 18.34 21.78 13.32
C THR A 230 18.70 20.94 12.10
N LYS A 231 18.16 21.36 10.96
CA LYS A 231 18.41 20.70 9.66
C LYS A 231 19.86 20.87 9.25
N SER A 232 20.44 19.81 8.70
CA SER A 232 21.80 19.78 8.18
C SER A 232 21.94 18.84 7.00
N GLY A 233 23.07 18.91 6.31
CA GLY A 233 23.40 18.06 5.19
C GLY A 233 24.74 18.42 4.56
N ALA A 234 24.89 18.14 3.28
CA ALA A 234 26.13 18.36 2.54
C ALA A 234 25.88 18.85 1.12
N TRP A 235 26.93 19.31 0.48
CA TRP A 235 26.92 19.70 -0.93
C TRP A 235 28.27 19.35 -1.57
N PHE A 236 28.19 19.02 -2.88
CA PHE A 236 29.33 18.81 -3.76
C PHE A 236 29.15 19.68 -4.99
N SER A 237 30.20 20.40 -5.40
CA SER A 237 30.16 21.33 -6.53
C SER A 237 31.17 20.96 -7.60
N TYR A 238 30.78 21.09 -8.83
CA TYR A 238 31.50 20.67 -10.02
C TYR A 238 31.49 21.78 -11.06
N ARG A 239 32.57 21.90 -11.85
CA ARG A 239 32.51 22.61 -13.09
C ARG A 239 32.06 21.65 -14.20
N THR A 240 31.05 22.04 -14.98
CA THR A 240 30.49 21.23 -16.04
C THR A 240 30.49 21.92 -17.38
N ASN A 241 30.68 21.16 -18.47
CA ASN A 241 30.30 21.56 -19.81
C ASN A 241 28.85 21.16 -20.08
N ALA A 242 28.24 21.74 -21.11
CA ALA A 242 26.87 21.36 -21.50
C ALA A 242 26.79 19.88 -21.88
N GLY A 243 25.90 19.15 -21.21
CA GLY A 243 25.67 17.73 -21.40
C GLY A 243 26.52 16.82 -20.50
N ASP A 244 27.40 17.39 -19.66
CA ASP A 244 28.13 16.60 -18.66
C ASP A 244 27.15 15.92 -17.67
N LYS A 245 27.48 14.68 -17.33
CA LYS A 245 26.68 13.89 -16.42
C LYS A 245 27.43 13.66 -15.11
N ILE A 246 26.70 13.76 -14.00
CA ILE A 246 27.15 13.33 -12.67
C ILE A 246 26.18 12.27 -12.18
N ARG A 247 26.74 11.14 -11.77
CA ARG A 247 25.95 9.99 -11.29
C ARG A 247 26.25 9.75 -9.83
N VAL A 248 25.21 9.31 -9.12
CA VAL A 248 25.31 9.00 -7.71
C VAL A 248 24.61 7.65 -7.47
N LYS A 249 25.31 6.76 -6.76
CA LYS A 249 24.76 5.53 -6.19
C LYS A 249 24.54 5.76 -4.71
N VAL A 250 23.31 5.53 -4.23
CA VAL A 250 22.96 5.75 -2.83
C VAL A 250 22.37 4.48 -2.26
N GLY A 251 23.11 3.80 -1.38
CA GLY A 251 22.57 2.71 -0.58
C GLY A 251 21.97 3.25 0.71
N ILE A 252 20.81 2.73 1.11
CA ILE A 252 20.22 3.03 2.41
C ILE A 252 20.11 1.77 3.27
N SER A 253 20.05 1.95 4.58
CA SER A 253 19.87 0.86 5.54
C SER A 253 19.29 1.36 6.87
N TYR A 254 18.55 0.50 7.55
CA TYR A 254 18.13 0.73 8.93
C TYR A 254 19.14 0.19 9.95
N MET A 255 20.15 -0.59 9.52
CA MET A 255 21.12 -1.25 10.39
C MET A 255 22.37 -0.39 10.68
N GLY A 256 22.83 0.42 9.73
CA GLY A 256 24.01 1.25 9.89
C GLY A 256 24.78 1.52 8.61
N TYR A 257 25.88 2.28 8.73
CA TYR A 257 26.69 2.75 7.59
C TYR A 257 27.27 1.62 6.74
N ASN A 258 27.79 0.55 7.39
CA ASN A 258 28.41 -0.56 6.67
C ASN A 258 27.37 -1.27 5.80
N LYS A 259 26.18 -1.49 6.34
CA LYS A 259 25.09 -2.13 5.58
C LYS A 259 24.60 -1.22 4.45
N ALA A 260 24.47 0.08 4.68
CA ALA A 260 24.15 1.05 3.64
C ALA A 260 25.19 1.04 2.50
N ARG A 261 26.48 0.91 2.85
CA ARG A 261 27.56 0.78 1.85
C ARG A 261 27.48 -0.54 1.08
N GLU A 262 27.21 -1.65 1.73
CA GLU A 262 26.95 -2.96 1.07
C GLU A 262 25.77 -2.85 0.11
N ASN A 263 24.70 -2.21 0.53
CA ASN A 263 23.48 -2.02 -0.27
C ASN A 263 23.75 -1.16 -1.53
N ALA A 264 24.59 -0.11 -1.42
CA ALA A 264 25.01 0.67 -2.60
C ALA A 264 25.74 -0.18 -3.65
N MET A 265 26.41 -1.25 -3.23
CA MET A 265 27.12 -2.18 -4.15
C MET A 265 26.19 -3.12 -4.93
N GLU A 266 24.86 -3.09 -4.68
CA GLU A 266 23.88 -3.73 -5.59
C GLU A 266 23.96 -3.13 -7.00
N LEU A 267 24.24 -1.85 -7.09
CA LEU A 267 24.40 -1.11 -8.34
C LEU A 267 25.79 -1.35 -8.93
N LYS A 268 25.93 -2.39 -9.74
CA LYS A 268 27.25 -2.90 -10.21
C LYS A 268 27.97 -1.98 -11.17
N THR A 269 27.28 -1.22 -11.98
CA THR A 269 27.86 -0.38 -13.04
C THR A 269 27.46 1.09 -12.86
N TRP A 270 28.17 1.98 -13.56
CA TRP A 270 27.82 3.40 -13.66
C TRP A 270 26.89 3.71 -14.84
N ASN A 271 26.15 2.71 -15.32
CA ASN A 271 25.16 2.86 -16.39
C ASN A 271 23.77 2.66 -15.80
N ILE A 272 22.98 3.71 -15.74
CA ILE A 272 21.61 3.70 -15.18
C ILE A 272 20.69 2.72 -15.92
N GLU A 273 20.95 2.48 -17.23
CA GLU A 273 20.15 1.53 -18.02
C GLU A 273 20.32 0.07 -17.54
N ASP A 274 21.45 -0.28 -16.95
CA ASP A 274 21.65 -1.62 -16.39
C ASP A 274 20.80 -1.81 -15.13
N THR A 275 20.69 -0.77 -14.29
CA THR A 275 19.80 -0.78 -13.12
C THR A 275 18.33 -0.84 -13.56
N ARG A 276 17.95 -0.03 -14.55
CA ARG A 276 16.61 -0.06 -15.13
C ARG A 276 16.27 -1.44 -15.70
N ALA A 277 17.17 -2.05 -16.44
CA ALA A 277 16.95 -3.36 -17.04
C ALA A 277 16.70 -4.45 -15.98
N GLN A 278 17.43 -4.40 -14.84
CA GLN A 278 17.20 -5.30 -13.71
C GLN A 278 15.82 -5.08 -13.09
N ALA A 279 15.42 -3.83 -12.86
CA ALA A 279 14.09 -3.49 -12.34
C ALA A 279 12.98 -3.93 -13.29
N VAL A 280 13.11 -3.67 -14.60
CA VAL A 280 12.17 -4.12 -15.65
C VAL A 280 12.06 -5.64 -15.66
N GLY A 281 13.18 -6.37 -15.54
CA GLY A 281 13.18 -7.84 -15.46
C GLY A 281 12.40 -8.34 -14.23
N ALA A 282 12.66 -7.77 -13.05
CA ALA A 282 11.97 -8.15 -11.82
C ALA A 282 10.46 -7.88 -11.89
N TRP A 283 10.06 -6.75 -12.44
CA TRP A 283 8.65 -6.43 -12.66
C TRP A 283 8.00 -7.33 -13.71
N ASN A 284 8.68 -7.60 -14.81
CA ASN A 284 8.14 -8.47 -15.86
C ASN A 284 7.91 -9.90 -15.37
N ASP A 285 8.76 -10.40 -14.48
CA ASP A 285 8.60 -11.71 -13.84
C ASP A 285 7.24 -11.83 -13.09
N ILE A 286 6.85 -10.78 -12.37
CA ILE A 286 5.56 -10.75 -11.68
C ILE A 286 4.39 -10.51 -12.64
N LEU A 287 4.50 -9.50 -13.51
CA LEU A 287 3.40 -9.10 -14.37
C LEU A 287 3.06 -10.19 -15.39
N SER A 288 4.05 -10.97 -15.83
CA SER A 288 3.88 -12.09 -16.78
C SER A 288 3.07 -13.26 -16.20
N GLN A 289 2.89 -13.31 -14.90
CA GLN A 289 2.06 -14.34 -14.27
C GLN A 289 0.58 -14.22 -14.63
N VAL A 290 0.13 -13.03 -15.04
CA VAL A 290 -1.25 -12.84 -15.53
C VAL A 290 -1.20 -12.29 -16.94
N ASP A 291 -1.52 -13.13 -17.92
CA ASP A 291 -1.58 -12.77 -19.35
C ASP A 291 -3.03 -12.56 -19.78
N VAL A 292 -3.38 -11.34 -20.16
CA VAL A 292 -4.72 -10.98 -20.62
C VAL A 292 -4.73 -10.71 -22.13
N GLU A 293 -5.73 -11.26 -22.82
CA GLU A 293 -6.02 -10.93 -24.21
C GLU A 293 -7.05 -9.79 -24.23
N SER A 294 -6.75 -8.70 -24.93
CA SER A 294 -7.67 -7.59 -25.12
C SER A 294 -7.25 -6.77 -26.34
N GLY A 295 -8.21 -6.24 -27.08
CA GLY A 295 -8.00 -5.21 -28.08
C GLY A 295 -8.07 -3.78 -27.51
N ASP A 296 -8.44 -3.63 -26.24
CA ASP A 296 -8.52 -2.37 -25.53
C ASP A 296 -7.18 -2.13 -24.79
N GLU A 297 -6.35 -1.27 -25.34
CA GLU A 297 -5.02 -0.96 -24.78
C GLU A 297 -5.12 -0.12 -23.50
N ASP A 298 -6.12 0.77 -23.36
CA ASP A 298 -6.34 1.53 -22.13
C ASP A 298 -6.72 0.61 -20.98
N ARG A 299 -7.58 -0.37 -21.23
CA ARG A 299 -7.97 -1.35 -20.22
C ARG A 299 -6.81 -2.23 -19.77
N LYS A 300 -5.94 -2.64 -20.72
CA LYS A 300 -4.68 -3.32 -20.37
C LYS A 300 -3.77 -2.43 -19.52
N LYS A 301 -3.65 -1.15 -19.89
CA LYS A 301 -2.84 -0.19 -19.14
C LYS A 301 -3.34 -0.06 -17.70
N ILE A 302 -4.64 0.14 -17.49
CA ILE A 302 -5.22 0.23 -16.14
C ILE A 302 -4.98 -1.09 -15.37
N PHE A 303 -5.18 -2.25 -16.03
CA PHE A 303 -5.00 -3.56 -15.41
C PHE A 303 -3.56 -3.82 -14.93
N TYR A 304 -2.57 -3.64 -15.82
CA TYR A 304 -1.17 -3.88 -15.44
C TYR A 304 -0.63 -2.81 -14.50
N SER A 305 -1.09 -1.57 -14.58
CA SER A 305 -0.78 -0.53 -13.58
C SER A 305 -1.41 -0.86 -12.22
N SER A 306 -2.60 -1.45 -12.19
CA SER A 306 -3.22 -1.95 -10.97
C SER A 306 -2.42 -3.13 -10.38
N MET A 307 -2.01 -4.09 -11.21
CA MET A 307 -1.11 -5.16 -10.76
C MET A 307 0.21 -4.60 -10.20
N TYR A 308 0.84 -3.65 -10.89
CA TYR A 308 2.08 -3.01 -10.44
C TYR A 308 1.93 -2.47 -9.00
N ARG A 309 0.84 -1.77 -8.69
CA ARG A 309 0.60 -1.19 -7.36
C ARG A 309 0.45 -2.24 -6.25
N ILE A 310 -0.11 -3.42 -6.54
CA ILE A 310 -0.26 -4.53 -5.59
C ILE A 310 1.10 -4.99 -5.02
N PHE A 311 2.16 -4.90 -5.81
CA PHE A 311 3.50 -5.40 -5.45
C PHE A 311 4.49 -4.30 -5.03
N LEU A 312 4.01 -3.10 -4.75
CA LEU A 312 4.82 -2.03 -4.17
C LEU A 312 5.06 -2.23 -2.67
N GLN A 313 4.08 -2.79 -1.96
CA GLN A 313 4.08 -3.00 -0.51
C GLN A 313 3.37 -4.32 -0.15
N PRO A 314 3.69 -4.94 1.03
CA PRO A 314 4.69 -4.55 2.04
C PRO A 314 6.11 -4.54 1.51
N SER A 315 7.03 -3.79 2.16
CA SER A 315 8.44 -3.76 1.77
C SER A 315 9.19 -4.96 2.33
N ASP A 316 10.05 -5.56 1.52
CA ASP A 316 11.01 -6.59 1.97
C ASP A 316 12.14 -5.93 2.76
N TYR A 317 12.22 -6.22 4.05
CA TYR A 317 13.21 -5.73 4.99
C TYR A 317 14.11 -6.85 5.53
N ASN A 318 14.26 -7.94 4.78
CA ASN A 318 15.16 -9.01 5.16
C ASN A 318 16.59 -8.49 5.38
N GLY A 319 17.14 -8.73 6.58
CA GLY A 319 18.45 -8.21 6.98
C GLY A 319 18.48 -6.72 7.38
N GLU A 320 17.34 -6.06 7.43
CA GLU A 320 17.19 -4.63 7.76
C GLU A 320 16.36 -4.39 9.05
N ASN A 321 16.26 -5.37 9.93
CA ASN A 321 15.57 -5.23 11.21
C ASN A 321 16.51 -4.71 12.32
N PRO A 322 16.39 -3.42 12.72
CA PRO A 322 17.25 -2.85 13.76
C PRO A 322 16.76 -3.14 15.19
N VAL A 323 15.58 -3.75 15.36
CA VAL A 323 14.90 -3.87 16.66
C VAL A 323 15.22 -5.19 17.35
N TRP A 324 15.21 -6.31 16.60
CA TRP A 324 15.57 -7.64 17.09
C TRP A 324 16.25 -8.45 15.99
N LYS A 325 17.00 -9.46 16.41
CA LYS A 325 17.56 -10.44 15.48
C LYS A 325 16.52 -11.48 15.16
N THR A 326 16.38 -11.77 13.89
CA THR A 326 15.50 -12.84 13.40
C THR A 326 16.13 -13.52 12.19
N ASP A 327 15.88 -14.83 12.06
CA ASP A 327 16.13 -15.61 10.85
C ASP A 327 14.82 -15.83 10.07
N SER A 328 13.69 -15.35 10.60
CA SER A 328 12.40 -15.34 9.93
C SER A 328 12.39 -14.29 8.81
N PRO A 329 11.59 -14.50 7.76
CA PRO A 329 11.28 -13.42 6.81
C PRO A 329 10.80 -12.18 7.56
N TYR A 330 11.27 -11.01 7.13
CA TYR A 330 10.89 -9.76 7.76
C TYR A 330 10.42 -8.74 6.72
N TYR A 331 9.12 -8.48 6.76
CA TYR A 331 8.45 -7.47 5.93
C TYR A 331 7.99 -6.31 6.81
N GLY A 332 8.00 -5.12 6.25
CA GLY A 332 7.48 -3.91 6.88
C GLY A 332 6.58 -3.13 5.94
N ASP A 333 6.13 -1.96 6.39
CA ASP A 333 5.18 -1.13 5.64
C ASP A 333 3.85 -1.85 5.36
N TYR A 334 3.38 -2.61 6.35
CA TYR A 334 1.98 -2.99 6.45
C TYR A 334 1.18 -1.74 6.84
N HIS A 335 1.08 -0.81 5.91
CA HIS A 335 0.63 0.52 6.24
C HIS A 335 -0.86 0.58 6.58
N ALA A 336 -1.67 -0.24 5.91
CA ALA A 336 -3.12 -0.27 6.01
C ALA A 336 -3.63 -1.71 5.84
N ILE A 337 -3.45 -2.58 6.85
CA ILE A 337 -3.93 -3.98 6.79
C ILE A 337 -5.46 -4.02 6.71
N TRP A 338 -6.15 -3.07 7.35
CA TRP A 338 -7.59 -2.90 7.27
C TRP A 338 -8.11 -2.81 5.83
N ASP A 339 -7.30 -2.29 4.91
CA ASP A 339 -7.58 -2.17 3.49
C ASP A 339 -7.08 -3.38 2.72
N THR A 340 -5.80 -3.74 2.93
CA THR A 340 -5.08 -4.71 2.08
C THR A 340 -5.56 -6.14 2.26
N PHE A 341 -6.14 -6.51 3.41
CA PHE A 341 -6.65 -7.86 3.62
C PHE A 341 -7.79 -8.20 2.66
N ARG A 342 -8.53 -7.20 2.16
CA ARG A 342 -9.74 -7.40 1.34
C ARG A 342 -9.44 -7.86 -0.07
N ALA A 343 -8.29 -7.44 -0.62
CA ALA A 343 -7.94 -7.77 -2.01
C ALA A 343 -6.42 -7.92 -2.25
N THR A 344 -5.57 -7.02 -1.76
CA THR A 344 -4.11 -7.02 -2.03
C THR A 344 -3.45 -8.33 -1.61
N HIS A 345 -3.55 -8.71 -0.34
CA HIS A 345 -2.96 -9.96 0.16
C HIS A 345 -3.61 -11.21 -0.47
N PRO A 346 -4.95 -11.29 -0.64
CA PRO A 346 -5.54 -12.36 -1.42
C PRO A 346 -5.01 -12.50 -2.84
N PHE A 347 -4.66 -11.39 -3.52
CA PHE A 347 -4.06 -11.43 -4.85
C PHE A 347 -2.62 -11.92 -4.81
N ILE A 348 -1.82 -11.44 -3.85
CA ILE A 348 -0.46 -11.94 -3.61
C ILE A 348 -0.49 -13.44 -3.31
N ASN A 349 -1.38 -13.90 -2.42
CA ASN A 349 -1.57 -15.31 -2.09
C ASN A 349 -1.94 -16.18 -3.31
N LEU A 350 -2.66 -15.61 -4.27
CA LEU A 350 -3.06 -16.31 -5.48
C LEU A 350 -1.88 -16.58 -6.43
N ILE A 351 -1.02 -15.58 -6.65
CA ILE A 351 0.02 -15.67 -7.68
C ILE A 351 1.44 -15.82 -7.11
N ARG A 352 1.69 -15.39 -5.87
CA ARG A 352 2.96 -15.50 -5.13
C ARG A 352 2.74 -16.09 -3.73
N PRO A 353 2.20 -17.32 -3.61
CA PRO A 353 1.87 -17.92 -2.30
C PRO A 353 3.07 -18.05 -1.37
N THR A 354 4.29 -18.27 -1.88
CA THR A 354 5.50 -18.31 -1.05
C THR A 354 5.73 -16.97 -0.36
N THR A 355 5.70 -15.88 -1.12
CA THR A 355 5.85 -14.51 -0.59
C THR A 355 4.70 -14.14 0.36
N GLY A 356 3.46 -14.53 0.01
CA GLY A 356 2.31 -14.34 0.89
C GLY A 356 2.49 -15.02 2.25
N GLY A 357 3.03 -16.25 2.25
CA GLY A 357 3.36 -16.97 3.49
C GLY A 357 4.51 -16.32 4.28
N GLU A 358 5.55 -15.82 3.61
CA GLU A 358 6.63 -15.06 4.25
C GLU A 358 6.11 -13.78 4.93
N MET A 359 5.19 -13.06 4.28
CA MET A 359 4.54 -11.91 4.88
C MET A 359 3.76 -12.26 6.14
N VAL A 360 2.98 -13.35 6.12
CA VAL A 360 2.24 -13.83 7.30
C VAL A 360 3.20 -14.31 8.40
N GLN A 361 4.27 -15.03 8.03
CA GLN A 361 5.30 -15.45 9.00
C GLN A 361 6.00 -14.24 9.64
N SER A 362 6.22 -13.16 8.88
CA SER A 362 6.74 -11.90 9.42
C SER A 362 5.81 -11.28 10.47
N LEU A 363 4.48 -11.37 10.29
CA LEU A 363 3.51 -10.90 11.31
C LEU A 363 3.59 -11.74 12.59
N VAL A 364 3.84 -13.05 12.47
CA VAL A 364 4.07 -13.93 13.63
C VAL A 364 5.36 -13.57 14.36
N ASP A 365 6.45 -13.30 13.64
CA ASP A 365 7.72 -12.84 14.23
C ASP A 365 7.55 -11.48 14.93
N ILE A 366 6.78 -10.57 14.35
CA ILE A 366 6.43 -9.28 14.98
C ILE A 366 5.67 -9.51 16.28
N TYR A 367 4.68 -10.40 16.31
CA TYR A 367 3.95 -10.75 17.53
C TYR A 367 4.87 -11.26 18.64
N GLU A 368 5.80 -12.15 18.31
CA GLU A 368 6.73 -12.72 19.30
C GLU A 368 7.62 -11.63 19.96
N ASN A 369 7.93 -10.55 19.23
CA ASN A 369 8.82 -9.49 19.69
C ASN A 369 8.10 -8.23 20.18
N ASP A 370 7.03 -7.80 19.50
CA ASP A 370 6.21 -6.62 19.87
C ASP A 370 4.95 -6.99 20.67
N LYS A 371 4.68 -8.28 20.90
CA LYS A 371 3.59 -8.85 21.70
C LYS A 371 2.19 -8.81 21.10
N TYR A 372 1.93 -8.06 20.06
CA TYR A 372 0.68 -8.00 19.32
C TYR A 372 0.98 -8.05 17.82
N MET A 373 0.07 -8.64 17.03
CA MET A 373 0.12 -8.44 15.59
C MET A 373 -0.28 -6.99 15.25
N PRO A 374 0.32 -6.37 14.22
CA PRO A 374 -0.01 -4.99 13.86
C PRO A 374 -1.32 -4.92 13.07
N ASP A 375 -2.09 -3.83 13.23
CA ASP A 375 -3.10 -3.42 12.23
C ASP A 375 -2.48 -2.43 11.21
N ALA A 376 -1.51 -1.64 11.67
CA ALA A 376 -0.61 -0.87 10.82
C ALA A 376 0.83 -0.90 11.37
N ARG A 377 1.82 -1.01 10.47
CA ARG A 377 3.24 -1.00 10.82
C ARG A 377 4.06 -0.33 9.74
N SER A 378 4.89 0.64 10.12
CA SER A 378 5.92 1.22 9.25
C SER A 378 7.12 1.68 10.07
N SER A 379 8.28 1.83 9.42
CA SER A 379 9.54 2.20 10.10
C SER A 379 9.83 1.35 11.35
N HIS A 380 9.57 0.04 11.29
CA HIS A 380 9.78 -0.96 12.36
C HIS A 380 8.97 -0.72 13.64
N SER A 381 7.92 0.09 13.59
CA SER A 381 7.01 0.36 14.71
C SER A 381 5.59 -0.01 14.37
N THR A 382 4.96 -0.77 15.27
CA THR A 382 3.52 -1.01 15.26
C THR A 382 2.79 0.22 15.81
N GLY A 383 1.67 0.55 15.22
CA GLY A 383 0.80 1.62 15.69
C GLY A 383 -0.38 1.85 14.76
N ARG A 384 -1.35 2.58 15.26
CA ARG A 384 -2.57 2.98 14.59
C ARG A 384 -3.48 1.83 14.20
N THR A 385 -4.24 1.35 15.19
CA THR A 385 -5.36 0.44 14.91
C THR A 385 -6.48 1.19 14.18
N GLN A 386 -7.05 0.57 13.16
CA GLN A 386 -8.17 1.13 12.38
C GLN A 386 -9.52 0.55 12.84
N GLY A 387 -10.12 -0.37 12.11
CA GLY A 387 -11.43 -0.94 12.42
C GLY A 387 -11.39 -2.29 13.14
N GLY A 388 -10.39 -3.13 12.86
CA GLY A 388 -10.31 -4.51 13.35
C GLY A 388 -8.90 -4.93 13.75
N SER A 389 -8.72 -6.23 14.04
CA SER A 389 -7.44 -6.92 14.13
C SER A 389 -7.22 -7.73 12.85
N ASN A 390 -7.04 -7.04 11.74
CA ASN A 390 -7.20 -7.64 10.40
C ASN A 390 -6.03 -8.52 9.96
N CYS A 391 -4.94 -8.61 10.73
CA CYS A 391 -3.96 -9.68 10.60
C CYS A 391 -4.62 -11.06 10.71
N ASP A 392 -5.70 -11.20 11.51
CA ASP A 392 -6.47 -12.43 11.62
C ASP A 392 -6.98 -12.90 10.25
N MET A 393 -7.42 -11.94 9.43
CA MET A 393 -7.91 -12.22 8.07
C MET A 393 -6.78 -12.67 7.14
N LEU A 394 -5.58 -12.05 7.25
CA LEU A 394 -4.41 -12.45 6.46
C LEU A 394 -3.97 -13.88 6.79
N VAL A 395 -3.91 -14.20 8.07
CA VAL A 395 -3.54 -15.55 8.56
C VAL A 395 -4.55 -16.60 8.07
N ALA A 396 -5.85 -16.32 8.23
CA ALA A 396 -6.89 -17.24 7.80
C ALA A 396 -6.91 -17.43 6.27
N ASP A 397 -6.72 -16.34 5.51
CA ASP A 397 -6.67 -16.37 4.05
C ASP A 397 -5.52 -17.25 3.53
N ALA A 398 -4.31 -17.04 4.08
CA ALA A 398 -3.15 -17.87 3.75
C ALA A 398 -3.38 -19.36 4.12
N PHE A 399 -3.98 -19.62 5.28
CA PHE A 399 -4.27 -20.98 5.74
C PHE A 399 -5.24 -21.73 4.82
N VAL A 400 -6.39 -21.13 4.50
CA VAL A 400 -7.42 -21.77 3.67
C VAL A 400 -6.98 -21.96 2.22
N LYS A 401 -6.05 -21.12 1.72
CA LYS A 401 -5.42 -21.24 0.41
C LYS A 401 -4.30 -22.27 0.37
N GLY A 402 -4.01 -22.92 1.49
CA GLY A 402 -3.04 -24.01 1.57
C GLY A 402 -1.58 -23.58 1.59
N ILE A 403 -1.27 -22.34 1.89
CA ILE A 403 0.09 -21.84 2.09
C ILE A 403 0.69 -22.54 3.32
N ARG A 404 1.95 -22.99 3.26
CA ARG A 404 2.53 -23.89 4.27
C ARG A 404 3.74 -23.36 5.02
N ASN A 405 4.36 -22.30 4.57
CA ASN A 405 5.56 -21.69 5.16
C ASN A 405 5.22 -20.70 6.30
N VAL A 406 4.25 -21.05 7.15
CA VAL A 406 3.77 -20.24 8.29
C VAL A 406 3.64 -21.14 9.53
N ASP A 407 4.06 -20.64 10.69
CA ASP A 407 3.79 -21.27 11.99
C ASP A 407 2.36 -20.92 12.45
N TYR A 408 1.39 -21.69 11.98
CA TYR A 408 -0.01 -21.46 12.25
C TYR A 408 -0.43 -21.69 13.70
N GLU A 409 0.29 -22.52 14.48
CA GLU A 409 0.00 -22.66 15.92
C GLU A 409 0.33 -21.36 16.65
N LYS A 410 1.49 -20.75 16.39
CA LYS A 410 1.83 -19.44 16.96
C LYS A 410 0.95 -18.32 16.42
N ALA A 411 0.59 -18.37 15.15
CA ALA A 411 -0.35 -17.42 14.57
C ALA A 411 -1.70 -17.47 15.30
N LEU A 412 -2.21 -18.67 15.61
CA LEU A 412 -3.44 -18.82 16.40
C LEU A 412 -3.30 -18.22 17.80
N ASP A 413 -2.16 -18.44 18.47
CA ASP A 413 -1.90 -17.86 19.79
C ASP A 413 -1.88 -16.31 19.72
N ALA A 414 -1.31 -15.74 18.66
CA ALA A 414 -1.30 -14.30 18.43
C ALA A 414 -2.72 -13.74 18.23
N MET A 415 -3.52 -14.36 17.36
CA MET A 415 -4.91 -13.98 17.10
C MET A 415 -5.77 -14.05 18.37
N ILE A 416 -5.63 -15.12 19.16
CA ILE A 416 -6.33 -15.27 20.45
C ILE A 416 -5.93 -14.19 21.42
N LYS A 417 -4.65 -13.83 21.48
CA LYS A 417 -4.17 -12.75 22.36
C LYS A 417 -4.77 -11.41 21.98
N ASP A 418 -4.75 -11.05 20.68
CA ASP A 418 -5.36 -9.82 20.21
C ASP A 418 -6.85 -9.76 20.55
N ALA A 419 -7.54 -10.90 20.53
CA ALA A 419 -8.96 -11.04 20.83
C ALA A 419 -9.31 -11.10 22.34
N THR A 420 -8.34 -11.34 23.23
CA THR A 420 -8.63 -11.59 24.66
C THR A 420 -7.91 -10.68 25.62
N VAL A 421 -6.76 -10.13 25.25
CA VAL A 421 -5.92 -9.32 26.14
C VAL A 421 -6.03 -7.84 25.75
N PRO A 422 -6.66 -7.00 26.57
CA PRO A 422 -6.71 -5.58 26.30
C PRO A 422 -5.31 -4.96 26.22
N PRO A 423 -5.05 -4.07 25.26
CA PRO A 423 -3.74 -3.43 25.09
C PRO A 423 -3.42 -2.35 26.16
N GLY A 424 -4.29 -2.12 27.13
CA GLY A 424 -4.14 -1.08 28.15
C GLY A 424 -4.41 0.31 27.57
N ASP A 425 -3.55 1.26 27.90
CA ASP A 425 -3.71 2.66 27.45
C ASP A 425 -3.36 2.87 25.96
N ASP A 426 -2.78 1.83 25.31
CA ASP A 426 -2.31 1.89 23.93
C ASP A 426 -3.32 1.31 22.91
N GLU A 427 -4.62 1.35 23.19
CA GLU A 427 -5.64 0.76 22.31
C GLU A 427 -5.74 1.39 20.89
N ARG A 428 -5.12 2.55 20.70
CA ARG A 428 -4.97 3.16 19.37
C ARG A 428 -3.75 2.64 18.61
N GLN A 429 -2.87 1.87 19.25
CA GLN A 429 -1.63 1.36 18.66
C GLN A 429 -1.61 -0.17 18.54
N TYR A 430 -2.18 -0.88 19.50
CA TYR A 430 -2.08 -2.33 19.62
C TYR A 430 -3.43 -3.00 19.85
N GLY A 431 -3.53 -4.26 19.43
CA GLY A 431 -4.63 -5.17 19.76
C GLY A 431 -6.01 -4.63 19.36
N ARG A 432 -7.03 -5.03 20.11
CA ARG A 432 -8.42 -4.60 19.90
C ARG A 432 -8.84 -3.53 20.93
N GLY A 433 -9.19 -2.34 20.46
CA GLY A 433 -9.74 -1.29 21.29
C GLY A 433 -11.18 -1.57 21.73
N GLY A 434 -11.55 -1.12 22.96
CA GLY A 434 -12.89 -1.40 23.53
C GLY A 434 -13.12 -2.87 23.89
N LEU A 435 -12.06 -3.68 23.97
CA LEU A 435 -12.11 -5.10 24.22
C LEU A 435 -12.78 -5.49 25.57
N PRO A 436 -12.67 -4.73 26.68
CA PRO A 436 -13.39 -5.04 27.89
C PRO A 436 -14.90 -5.12 27.69
N ASP A 437 -15.49 -4.20 26.94
CA ASP A 437 -16.91 -4.22 26.64
C ASP A 437 -17.26 -5.32 25.62
N TYR A 438 -16.45 -5.49 24.58
CA TYR A 438 -16.66 -6.56 23.62
C TYR A 438 -16.71 -7.94 24.30
N ASN A 439 -15.80 -8.22 25.23
CA ASN A 439 -15.78 -9.48 25.96
C ASN A 439 -16.95 -9.63 26.95
N ARG A 440 -17.42 -8.54 27.57
CA ARG A 440 -18.50 -8.55 28.55
C ARG A 440 -19.89 -8.50 27.92
N LEU A 441 -20.07 -7.64 26.91
CA LEU A 441 -21.37 -7.32 26.32
C LEU A 441 -21.61 -8.05 24.99
N GLY A 442 -20.55 -8.52 24.33
CA GLY A 442 -20.59 -9.00 22.97
C GLY A 442 -20.68 -7.87 21.94
N TYR A 443 -20.35 -6.65 22.31
CA TYR A 443 -20.19 -5.50 21.41
C TYR A 443 -19.34 -4.42 22.07
N VAL A 444 -18.74 -3.55 21.29
CA VAL A 444 -18.06 -2.35 21.74
C VAL A 444 -19.11 -1.25 21.90
N SER A 445 -19.25 -0.71 23.12
CA SER A 445 -20.25 0.31 23.43
C SER A 445 -19.86 1.70 22.92
N THR A 446 -20.81 2.65 23.05
CA THR A 446 -20.56 4.07 22.76
C THR A 446 -19.55 4.76 23.69
N ASP A 447 -19.14 4.10 24.78
CA ASP A 447 -18.08 4.58 25.67
C ASP A 447 -16.69 4.55 24.98
N TYR A 448 -16.59 3.84 23.87
CA TYR A 448 -15.39 3.73 23.04
C TYR A 448 -15.62 4.28 21.64
N GLU A 449 -14.58 4.78 21.02
CA GLU A 449 -14.61 5.19 19.62
C GLU A 449 -14.76 4.00 18.67
N ARG A 450 -15.30 4.22 17.50
CA ARG A 450 -15.45 3.23 16.41
C ARG A 450 -16.25 1.99 16.80
N GLY A 451 -17.13 2.09 17.81
CA GLY A 451 -17.81 0.94 18.41
C GLY A 451 -18.57 0.06 17.44
N CYS A 452 -19.29 0.65 16.48
CA CYS A 452 -19.98 -0.12 15.43
C CYS A 452 -19.01 -0.81 14.50
N SER A 453 -18.06 -0.10 13.91
CA SER A 453 -17.06 -0.68 13.01
C SER A 453 -16.28 -1.78 13.70
N ARG A 454 -15.74 -1.52 14.88
CA ARG A 454 -15.00 -2.51 15.70
C ARG A 454 -15.83 -3.77 15.94
N THR A 455 -17.10 -3.66 16.30
CA THR A 455 -17.94 -4.85 16.59
C THR A 455 -18.15 -5.72 15.35
N PHE A 456 -18.44 -5.10 14.21
CA PHE A 456 -18.62 -5.83 12.96
C PHE A 456 -17.31 -6.46 12.46
N GLU A 457 -16.21 -5.71 12.50
CA GLU A 457 -14.87 -6.20 12.14
C GLU A 457 -14.43 -7.34 13.07
N TYR A 458 -14.55 -7.17 14.40
CA TYR A 458 -14.17 -8.21 15.36
C TYR A 458 -15.00 -9.49 15.19
N SER A 459 -16.25 -9.38 14.78
CA SER A 459 -17.07 -10.57 14.46
C SER A 459 -16.50 -11.35 13.26
N ALA A 460 -15.99 -10.67 12.25
CA ALA A 460 -15.31 -11.30 11.13
C ALA A 460 -13.93 -11.83 11.53
N ASN A 461 -13.17 -11.10 12.35
CA ASN A 461 -11.88 -11.55 12.88
C ASN A 461 -12.06 -12.79 13.79
N ASP A 462 -13.10 -12.83 14.62
CA ASP A 462 -13.41 -14.01 15.44
C ASP A 462 -13.74 -15.24 14.56
N TYR A 463 -14.41 -15.04 13.43
CA TYR A 463 -14.62 -16.13 12.47
C TYR A 463 -13.29 -16.59 11.85
N ALA A 464 -12.36 -15.69 11.55
CA ALA A 464 -11.03 -16.07 11.06
C ALA A 464 -10.26 -16.92 12.08
N ILE A 465 -10.34 -16.56 13.40
CA ILE A 465 -9.79 -17.40 14.48
C ILE A 465 -10.45 -18.78 14.47
N ALA A 466 -11.78 -18.85 14.33
CA ALA A 466 -12.49 -20.13 14.27
C ALA A 466 -12.07 -20.97 13.06
N VAL A 467 -11.87 -20.38 11.89
CA VAL A 467 -11.40 -21.07 10.68
C VAL A 467 -10.04 -21.73 10.93
N LEU A 468 -9.08 -20.98 11.46
CA LEU A 468 -7.74 -21.49 11.75
C LEU A 468 -7.80 -22.58 12.85
N ALA A 469 -8.51 -22.32 13.95
CA ALA A 469 -8.65 -23.27 15.07
C ALA A 469 -9.26 -24.61 14.60
N LYS A 470 -10.28 -24.57 13.74
CA LYS A 470 -10.86 -25.76 13.14
C LYS A 470 -9.83 -26.55 12.31
N GLY A 471 -9.05 -25.85 11.50
CA GLY A 471 -8.02 -26.46 10.66
C GLY A 471 -6.89 -27.11 11.46
N LEU A 472 -6.56 -26.55 12.63
CA LEU A 472 -5.57 -27.08 13.57
C LEU A 472 -6.15 -28.11 14.57
N GLY A 473 -7.45 -28.42 14.50
CA GLY A 473 -8.10 -29.37 15.41
C GLY A 473 -8.37 -28.84 16.82
N ARG A 474 -8.28 -27.53 17.03
CA ARG A 474 -8.52 -26.84 18.33
C ARG A 474 -10.02 -26.61 18.53
N THR A 475 -10.75 -27.70 18.80
CA THR A 475 -12.22 -27.71 18.84
C THR A 475 -12.84 -26.80 19.88
N ASP A 476 -12.23 -26.65 21.03
CA ASP A 476 -12.67 -25.75 22.10
C ASP A 476 -12.61 -24.28 21.64
N VAL A 477 -11.49 -23.87 21.06
CA VAL A 477 -11.29 -22.54 20.48
C VAL A 477 -12.27 -22.30 19.32
N TYR A 478 -12.43 -23.28 18.43
CA TYR A 478 -13.41 -23.21 17.34
C TYR A 478 -14.83 -22.94 17.86
N ASN A 479 -15.30 -23.69 18.86
CA ASN A 479 -16.65 -23.54 19.40
C ASN A 479 -16.87 -22.18 20.10
N GLU A 480 -15.84 -21.64 20.73
CA GLU A 480 -15.89 -20.30 21.33
C GLU A 480 -16.02 -19.22 20.24
N TYR A 481 -15.10 -19.22 19.28
CA TYR A 481 -14.98 -18.13 18.33
C TYR A 481 -16.04 -18.14 17.24
N VAL A 482 -16.55 -19.31 16.82
CA VAL A 482 -17.71 -19.36 15.91
C VAL A 482 -18.96 -18.75 16.55
N ARG A 483 -19.09 -18.82 17.88
CA ARG A 483 -20.18 -18.15 18.61
C ARG A 483 -19.95 -16.64 18.66
N LYS A 484 -18.72 -16.19 18.98
CA LYS A 484 -18.35 -14.76 19.02
C LYS A 484 -18.52 -14.09 17.65
N ALA A 485 -18.29 -14.81 16.57
CA ALA A 485 -18.53 -14.34 15.21
C ALA A 485 -19.98 -13.88 14.96
N SER A 486 -20.93 -14.23 15.82
CA SER A 486 -22.32 -13.76 15.76
C SER A 486 -22.57 -12.43 16.50
N ASN A 487 -21.55 -11.82 17.11
CA ASN A 487 -21.67 -10.63 17.95
C ASN A 487 -22.16 -9.38 17.22
N TRP A 488 -21.93 -9.26 15.89
CA TRP A 488 -22.49 -8.19 15.07
C TRP A 488 -24.01 -8.06 15.25
N LYS A 489 -24.75 -9.14 15.57
CA LYS A 489 -26.20 -9.15 15.81
C LYS A 489 -26.62 -8.29 17.00
N ASN A 490 -25.70 -8.03 17.96
CA ASN A 490 -25.96 -7.21 19.13
C ASN A 490 -26.07 -5.72 18.81
N LEU A 491 -25.51 -5.31 17.67
CA LEU A 491 -25.62 -3.93 17.15
C LEU A 491 -26.59 -3.81 15.97
N TRP A 492 -27.38 -4.85 15.68
CA TRP A 492 -28.45 -4.78 14.67
C TRP A 492 -29.73 -4.21 15.32
N ASN A 493 -30.02 -2.93 15.07
CA ASN A 493 -31.21 -2.26 15.62
C ASN A 493 -32.41 -2.36 14.66
N PRO A 494 -33.45 -3.16 14.94
CA PRO A 494 -34.62 -3.30 14.07
C PRO A 494 -35.51 -2.05 14.04
N GLY A 495 -35.34 -1.12 14.99
CA GLY A 495 -36.11 0.12 15.08
C GLY A 495 -35.67 1.21 14.12
N ILE A 496 -34.44 1.11 13.59
CA ILE A 496 -33.93 2.10 12.62
C ILE A 496 -34.46 1.78 11.21
N SER A 497 -34.93 2.79 10.52
CA SER A 497 -35.50 2.64 9.17
C SER A 497 -34.99 3.71 8.23
N SER A 498 -34.75 3.32 6.96
CA SER A 498 -34.35 4.22 5.87
C SER A 498 -34.74 3.63 4.52
N PHE A 499 -35.21 4.48 3.58
CA PHE A 499 -35.65 4.07 2.24
C PHE A 499 -36.65 2.88 2.23
N GLY A 500 -37.49 2.75 3.28
CA GLY A 500 -38.47 1.66 3.39
C GLY A 500 -37.93 0.33 3.96
N PHE A 501 -36.65 0.27 4.31
CA PHE A 501 -36.06 -0.87 4.98
C PHE A 501 -35.92 -0.60 6.48
N SER A 502 -36.03 -1.64 7.29
CA SER A 502 -35.80 -1.61 8.73
C SER A 502 -34.66 -2.54 9.12
N GLY A 503 -34.00 -2.21 10.23
CA GLY A 503 -32.86 -2.96 10.74
C GLY A 503 -31.53 -2.50 10.11
N PHE A 504 -30.69 -1.88 10.94
CA PHE A 504 -29.41 -1.33 10.56
C PHE A 504 -28.39 -1.53 11.68
N ALA A 505 -27.09 -1.54 11.32
CA ALA A 505 -26.03 -1.39 12.28
C ALA A 505 -26.20 -0.07 13.03
N TRP A 506 -26.24 -0.12 14.36
CA TRP A 506 -26.52 1.07 15.17
C TRP A 506 -25.73 1.05 16.48
N PRO A 507 -25.22 2.21 16.95
CA PRO A 507 -24.48 2.28 18.20
C PRO A 507 -25.35 1.92 19.42
N ARG A 508 -24.72 1.26 20.39
CA ARG A 508 -25.38 0.82 21.63
C ARG A 508 -24.55 1.19 22.85
N ASN A 509 -25.23 1.71 23.86
CA ASN A 509 -24.63 2.14 25.12
C ASN A 509 -24.22 0.92 25.98
N SER A 510 -23.32 1.14 26.93
CA SER A 510 -22.83 0.09 27.85
C SER A 510 -23.89 -0.46 28.80
N ASP A 511 -25.00 0.27 28.99
CA ASP A 511 -26.19 -0.18 29.73
C ASP A 511 -27.17 -1.01 28.88
N GLY A 512 -26.90 -1.18 27.60
CA GLY A 512 -27.73 -1.93 26.66
C GLY A 512 -28.79 -1.13 25.94
N THR A 513 -28.95 0.15 26.19
CA THR A 513 -29.84 1.03 25.41
C THR A 513 -29.21 1.40 24.08
N TRP A 514 -30.03 1.73 23.09
CA TRP A 514 -29.56 2.24 21.80
C TRP A 514 -29.17 3.70 21.89
N LEU A 515 -28.18 4.12 21.10
CA LEU A 515 -27.88 5.55 20.95
C LEU A 515 -29.13 6.29 20.49
N ASP A 516 -29.58 7.26 21.28
CA ASP A 516 -30.71 8.15 21.01
C ASP A 516 -30.18 9.58 20.86
N ASP A 517 -29.69 9.87 19.66
CA ASP A 517 -29.19 11.19 19.28
C ASP A 517 -29.87 11.59 17.96
N PRO A 518 -30.69 12.66 17.95
CA PRO A 518 -31.42 13.09 16.75
C PRO A 518 -30.53 13.56 15.62
N GLU A 519 -29.30 13.96 15.90
CA GLU A 519 -28.30 14.35 14.88
C GLU A 519 -27.62 13.14 14.26
N PHE A 520 -27.67 11.96 14.90
CA PHE A 520 -27.06 10.73 14.40
C PHE A 520 -28.03 9.99 13.49
N THR A 521 -27.62 9.79 12.24
CA THR A 521 -28.43 9.17 11.19
C THR A 521 -27.76 7.94 10.58
N VAL A 522 -28.46 7.21 9.75
CA VAL A 522 -27.90 6.09 8.95
C VAL A 522 -26.81 6.52 7.96
N PHE A 523 -26.63 7.83 7.79
CA PHE A 523 -25.61 8.44 6.92
C PHE A 523 -24.52 9.14 7.72
N SER A 524 -24.58 9.14 9.05
CA SER A 524 -23.52 9.66 9.88
C SER A 524 -22.26 8.85 9.67
N SER A 525 -21.17 9.53 9.36
CA SER A 525 -19.87 8.95 9.05
C SER A 525 -18.76 9.79 9.67
N GLY A 526 -17.64 9.18 9.96
CA GLY A 526 -16.49 9.88 10.50
C GLY A 526 -15.24 9.02 10.46
N SER A 527 -14.21 9.50 11.11
CA SER A 527 -12.93 8.83 11.27
C SER A 527 -12.77 8.27 12.68
N PHE A 528 -11.62 8.45 13.29
CA PHE A 528 -11.22 7.83 14.57
C PHE A 528 -12.14 8.17 15.76
N ASP A 529 -12.74 9.33 15.79
CA ASP A 529 -13.55 9.79 16.93
C ASP A 529 -15.06 9.53 16.75
N HIS A 530 -15.43 8.72 15.75
CA HIS A 530 -16.82 8.42 15.41
C HIS A 530 -17.18 6.96 15.72
N GLN A 531 -18.50 6.62 15.74
CA GLN A 531 -18.97 5.24 15.93
C GLN A 531 -18.81 4.37 14.65
N PHE A 532 -18.82 4.99 13.49
CA PHE A 532 -18.52 4.40 12.18
C PHE A 532 -17.18 4.92 11.69
N TYR A 533 -16.23 4.02 11.49
CA TYR A 533 -14.91 4.35 10.97
C TYR A 533 -14.93 4.29 9.44
N GLU A 534 -14.81 5.45 8.82
CA GLU A 534 -14.73 5.61 7.36
C GLU A 534 -15.82 4.86 6.57
N THR A 535 -16.99 4.77 7.17
CA THR A 535 -18.18 4.14 6.62
C THR A 535 -19.41 4.74 7.29
N PHE A 536 -20.60 4.27 6.96
CA PHE A 536 -21.85 4.67 7.59
C PHE A 536 -22.80 3.48 7.74
N SER A 537 -23.91 3.66 8.46
CA SER A 537 -24.78 2.56 8.85
C SER A 537 -25.31 1.75 7.66
N TRP A 538 -25.67 2.40 6.53
CA TRP A 538 -26.12 1.71 5.32
C TRP A 538 -25.08 0.74 4.79
N GLU A 539 -23.82 1.17 4.69
CA GLU A 539 -22.70 0.40 4.14
C GLU A 539 -22.24 -0.66 5.11
N LEU A 540 -21.98 -0.28 6.38
CA LEU A 540 -21.54 -1.23 7.42
C LEU A 540 -22.57 -2.35 7.64
N SER A 541 -23.87 -2.08 7.46
CA SER A 541 -24.93 -3.10 7.56
C SER A 541 -24.78 -4.26 6.58
N PHE A 542 -23.98 -4.11 5.51
CA PHE A 542 -23.60 -5.21 4.61
C PHE A 542 -22.33 -5.93 5.02
N TYR A 543 -21.54 -5.39 5.98
CA TYR A 543 -20.27 -5.96 6.35
C TYR A 543 -20.42 -7.15 7.34
N VAL A 544 -20.88 -8.27 6.81
CA VAL A 544 -20.94 -9.58 7.50
C VAL A 544 -20.40 -10.66 6.54
N PRO A 545 -19.13 -10.58 6.12
CA PRO A 545 -18.57 -11.44 5.07
C PRO A 545 -18.58 -12.93 5.44
N HIS A 546 -18.55 -13.25 6.73
CA HIS A 546 -18.46 -14.60 7.29
C HIS A 546 -19.83 -15.26 7.50
N ASP A 547 -20.94 -14.52 7.51
CA ASP A 547 -22.30 -15.05 7.78
C ASP A 547 -23.36 -14.33 6.94
N VAL A 548 -23.14 -14.29 5.62
CA VAL A 548 -24.03 -13.59 4.68
C VAL A 548 -25.46 -14.19 4.70
N ASN A 549 -25.60 -15.49 4.97
CA ASN A 549 -26.92 -16.10 5.08
C ASN A 549 -27.72 -15.54 6.27
N ALA A 550 -27.10 -15.42 7.44
CA ALA A 550 -27.77 -14.81 8.60
C ALA A 550 -28.06 -13.33 8.36
N LEU A 551 -27.22 -12.61 7.60
CA LEU A 551 -27.49 -11.24 7.19
C LEU A 551 -28.72 -11.16 6.28
N ILE A 552 -28.84 -12.03 5.28
CA ILE A 552 -30.01 -12.13 4.39
C ILE A 552 -31.29 -12.34 5.21
N ASP A 553 -31.25 -13.26 6.19
CA ASP A 553 -32.38 -13.53 7.08
C ASP A 553 -32.76 -12.30 7.93
N LYS A 554 -31.74 -11.61 8.49
CA LYS A 554 -31.93 -10.38 9.28
C LYS A 554 -32.50 -9.23 8.46
N MET A 555 -32.21 -9.16 7.18
CA MET A 555 -32.77 -8.17 6.25
C MET A 555 -34.16 -8.56 5.73
N GLY A 556 -34.71 -9.68 6.15
CA GLY A 556 -36.08 -10.11 5.83
C GLY A 556 -36.17 -11.04 4.64
N GLY A 557 -35.11 -11.77 4.35
CA GLY A 557 -35.03 -12.80 3.33
C GLY A 557 -34.50 -12.29 1.97
N ARG A 558 -34.37 -13.25 1.06
CA ARG A 558 -33.69 -13.07 -0.22
C ARG A 558 -34.21 -11.88 -1.06
N GLU A 559 -35.51 -11.74 -1.21
CA GLU A 559 -36.08 -10.69 -2.05
C GLU A 559 -35.81 -9.31 -1.48
N LYS A 560 -36.03 -9.13 -0.18
CA LYS A 560 -35.74 -7.85 0.49
C LYS A 560 -34.24 -7.51 0.50
N PHE A 561 -33.39 -8.52 0.57
CA PHE A 561 -31.96 -8.33 0.47
C PHE A 561 -31.57 -7.82 -0.93
N ILE A 562 -32.15 -8.39 -1.99
CA ILE A 562 -31.96 -7.91 -3.37
C ILE A 562 -32.43 -6.47 -3.51
N ASP A 563 -33.64 -6.16 -3.04
CA ASP A 563 -34.24 -4.80 -3.14
C ASP A 563 -33.36 -3.79 -2.37
N ARG A 564 -32.78 -4.19 -1.23
CA ARG A 564 -31.91 -3.35 -0.42
C ARG A 564 -30.57 -3.10 -1.12
N LEU A 565 -29.97 -4.11 -1.75
CA LEU A 565 -28.77 -3.95 -2.59
C LEU A 565 -29.07 -3.05 -3.81
N ASP A 566 -30.19 -3.28 -4.50
CA ASP A 566 -30.60 -2.45 -5.64
C ASP A 566 -30.78 -0.98 -5.22
N THR A 567 -31.36 -0.75 -4.05
CA THR A 567 -31.51 0.59 -3.47
C THR A 567 -30.17 1.22 -3.13
N TYR A 568 -29.22 0.45 -2.53
CA TYR A 568 -27.89 0.92 -2.21
C TYR A 568 -27.12 1.40 -3.44
N PHE A 569 -27.23 0.72 -4.58
CA PHE A 569 -26.57 1.13 -5.82
C PHE A 569 -27.35 2.14 -6.67
N ARG A 570 -28.60 2.46 -6.32
CA ARG A 570 -29.47 3.39 -7.07
C ARG A 570 -29.62 4.75 -6.40
N GLU A 571 -29.86 4.77 -5.09
CA GLU A 571 -30.17 6.00 -4.36
C GLU A 571 -28.96 6.91 -4.23
N SER A 572 -29.21 8.22 -4.29
CA SER A 572 -28.16 9.21 -4.06
C SER A 572 -27.98 9.47 -2.57
N PHE A 573 -26.76 9.75 -2.17
CA PHE A 573 -26.46 10.20 -0.82
C PHE A 573 -27.21 11.53 -0.53
N PRO A 574 -27.96 11.62 0.60
CA PRO A 574 -28.86 12.76 0.84
C PRO A 574 -28.16 14.04 1.28
N GLY A 575 -26.89 13.98 1.66
CA GLY A 575 -26.08 15.12 2.08
C GLY A 575 -25.27 15.75 0.97
N LYS A 576 -24.54 16.83 1.30
CA LYS A 576 -23.54 17.38 0.39
C LYS A 576 -22.35 16.42 0.36
N ARG A 577 -21.73 16.25 -0.81
CA ARG A 577 -20.49 15.47 -0.96
C ARG A 577 -19.38 15.88 0.01
N ASP A 578 -19.34 17.16 0.35
CA ASP A 578 -18.34 17.77 1.25
C ASP A 578 -18.54 17.39 2.73
N GLU A 579 -19.67 16.78 3.09
CA GLU A 579 -19.95 16.24 4.43
C GLU A 579 -19.43 14.81 4.60
N LEU A 580 -19.17 14.11 3.50
CA LEU A 580 -18.44 12.85 3.47
C LEU A 580 -16.94 13.16 3.47
N LEU A 581 -16.29 13.03 4.59
CA LEU A 581 -14.93 13.50 4.88
C LEU A 581 -13.84 13.04 3.89
N PHE A 582 -14.08 12.01 3.06
CA PHE A 582 -13.04 11.39 2.24
C PHE A 582 -13.47 10.98 0.82
N TYR A 583 -14.74 11.18 0.40
CA TYR A 583 -15.28 10.39 -0.71
C TYR A 583 -15.87 11.21 -1.85
N THR A 584 -15.16 11.21 -2.95
CA THR A 584 -15.55 11.94 -4.15
C THR A 584 -16.24 11.08 -5.20
N LYS A 585 -16.06 9.75 -5.18
CA LYS A 585 -16.56 8.86 -6.22
C LYS A 585 -17.55 7.84 -5.64
N LEU A 586 -18.83 8.03 -5.98
CA LEU A 586 -19.97 7.23 -5.50
C LEU A 586 -20.66 6.54 -6.67
N VAL A 587 -21.15 5.33 -6.43
CA VAL A 587 -22.11 4.63 -7.29
C VAL A 587 -23.35 4.32 -6.46
N GLY A 588 -24.35 5.19 -6.52
CA GLY A 588 -25.44 5.18 -5.55
C GLY A 588 -24.96 5.65 -4.18
N LEU A 589 -25.21 4.84 -3.15
CA LEU A 589 -24.67 5.03 -1.80
C LEU A 589 -23.30 4.36 -1.63
N CYS A 590 -22.87 3.52 -2.59
CA CYS A 590 -21.62 2.80 -2.54
C CYS A 590 -20.43 3.75 -2.69
N GLN A 591 -19.59 3.83 -1.68
CA GLN A 591 -18.39 4.64 -1.65
C GLN A 591 -17.20 3.84 -2.18
N ILE A 592 -17.17 3.57 -3.50
CA ILE A 592 -16.09 2.76 -4.10
C ILE A 592 -14.69 3.39 -3.93
N SER A 593 -14.63 4.60 -3.47
CA SER A 593 -13.40 5.27 -3.09
C SER A 593 -12.86 4.85 -1.71
N ASN A 594 -13.53 3.92 -1.03
CA ASN A 594 -13.08 3.36 0.26
C ASN A 594 -13.42 1.86 0.40
N GLU A 595 -12.62 1.13 1.14
CA GLU A 595 -12.57 -0.32 1.18
C GLU A 595 -13.75 -1.03 1.88
N PRO A 596 -14.45 -0.45 2.84
CA PRO A 596 -15.60 -1.12 3.49
C PRO A 596 -16.66 -1.67 2.53
N CYS A 597 -16.82 -1.02 1.37
CA CYS A 597 -17.80 -1.45 0.38
C CYS A 597 -17.32 -2.55 -0.59
N PHE A 598 -16.05 -2.93 -0.59
CA PHE A 598 -15.43 -3.77 -1.64
C PHE A 598 -16.14 -5.08 -1.92
N LEU A 599 -16.68 -5.75 -0.89
CA LEU A 599 -17.43 -7.01 -1.07
C LEU A 599 -18.85 -6.77 -1.57
N VAL A 600 -19.47 -5.60 -1.30
CA VAL A 600 -20.90 -5.38 -1.48
C VAL A 600 -21.37 -5.59 -2.93
N PRO A 601 -20.65 -5.15 -3.98
CA PRO A 601 -21.04 -5.43 -5.37
C PRO A 601 -21.15 -6.93 -5.69
N SER A 602 -20.38 -7.76 -5.00
CA SER A 602 -20.34 -9.21 -5.21
C SER A 602 -21.40 -9.97 -4.41
N MET A 603 -22.10 -9.33 -3.49
CA MET A 603 -23.08 -10.00 -2.61
C MET A 603 -24.31 -10.54 -3.33
N TYR A 604 -24.64 -10.05 -4.52
CA TYR A 604 -25.68 -10.63 -5.34
C TYR A 604 -25.45 -12.10 -5.71
N ALA A 605 -24.19 -12.57 -5.68
CA ALA A 605 -23.87 -13.98 -5.91
C ALA A 605 -24.51 -14.90 -4.84
N TYR A 606 -24.58 -14.45 -3.59
CA TYR A 606 -25.21 -15.21 -2.48
C TYR A 606 -26.73 -15.38 -2.65
N VAL A 607 -27.35 -14.55 -3.46
CA VAL A 607 -28.80 -14.63 -3.75
C VAL A 607 -29.09 -15.06 -5.18
N ASN A 608 -28.16 -15.76 -5.84
CA ASN A 608 -28.26 -16.28 -7.21
C ASN A 608 -28.63 -15.17 -8.24
N GLN A 609 -28.04 -13.99 -8.12
CA GLN A 609 -28.18 -12.89 -9.05
C GLN A 609 -26.80 -12.41 -9.57
N PRO A 610 -25.90 -13.31 -10.04
CA PRO A 610 -24.53 -12.94 -10.42
C PRO A 610 -24.50 -11.94 -11.59
N PHE A 611 -25.53 -11.88 -12.42
CA PHE A 611 -25.64 -10.88 -13.49
C PHE A 611 -25.75 -9.45 -12.96
N LYS A 612 -26.39 -9.23 -11.79
CA LYS A 612 -26.42 -7.92 -11.12
C LYS A 612 -25.04 -7.54 -10.58
N THR A 613 -24.30 -8.51 -10.03
CA THR A 613 -22.87 -8.29 -9.72
C THR A 613 -22.13 -7.81 -10.97
N ALA A 614 -22.28 -8.52 -12.11
CA ALA A 614 -21.61 -8.17 -13.35
C ALA A 614 -21.98 -6.75 -13.82
N GLU A 615 -23.26 -6.37 -13.77
CA GLU A 615 -23.75 -5.05 -14.16
C GLU A 615 -23.14 -3.93 -13.29
N ILE A 616 -23.18 -4.09 -11.95
CA ILE A 616 -22.68 -3.08 -11.02
C ILE A 616 -21.15 -2.98 -11.12
N VAL A 617 -20.45 -4.10 -11.11
CA VAL A 617 -19.00 -4.14 -11.24
C VAL A 617 -18.57 -3.49 -12.56
N ARG A 618 -19.20 -3.84 -13.69
CA ARG A 618 -18.87 -3.24 -14.98
C ARG A 618 -19.06 -1.73 -14.95
N ARG A 619 -20.17 -1.25 -14.39
CA ARG A 619 -20.42 0.19 -14.22
C ARG A 619 -19.32 0.86 -13.41
N ILE A 620 -18.85 0.25 -12.31
CA ILE A 620 -17.77 0.80 -11.49
C ILE A 620 -16.46 0.81 -12.29
N LEU A 621 -16.07 -0.31 -12.91
CA LEU A 621 -14.84 -0.41 -13.71
C LEU A 621 -14.78 0.62 -14.83
N ASP A 622 -15.92 0.85 -15.52
CA ASP A 622 -15.99 1.72 -16.69
C ASP A 622 -16.11 3.22 -16.32
N THR A 623 -16.60 3.55 -15.13
CA THR A 623 -16.88 4.95 -14.75
C THR A 623 -15.97 5.51 -13.66
N GLN A 624 -15.32 4.64 -12.85
CA GLN A 624 -14.54 5.07 -11.70
C GLN A 624 -13.02 4.87 -11.90
N TYR A 625 -12.63 3.99 -12.82
CA TYR A 625 -11.22 3.75 -13.16
C TYR A 625 -10.94 4.23 -14.58
N THR A 626 -9.83 4.97 -14.76
CA THR A 626 -9.39 5.48 -16.06
C THR A 626 -7.88 5.38 -16.21
N SER A 627 -7.35 5.58 -17.42
CA SER A 627 -5.92 5.66 -17.67
C SER A 627 -5.32 7.05 -17.40
N ALA A 628 -6.08 7.97 -16.81
CA ALA A 628 -5.62 9.30 -16.42
C ALA A 628 -4.88 9.30 -15.07
N ARG A 629 -4.19 10.38 -14.75
CA ARG A 629 -3.46 10.54 -13.48
C ARG A 629 -4.37 10.52 -12.25
N ASP A 630 -5.63 10.93 -12.36
CA ASP A 630 -6.67 10.85 -11.35
C ASP A 630 -7.54 9.59 -11.50
N GLY A 631 -7.02 8.57 -12.19
CA GLY A 631 -7.75 7.38 -12.65
C GLY A 631 -8.03 6.32 -11.61
N VAL A 632 -7.78 6.57 -10.32
CA VAL A 632 -8.11 5.70 -9.19
C VAL A 632 -9.23 6.34 -8.38
N PRO A 633 -10.26 5.60 -7.93
CA PRO A 633 -11.44 6.20 -7.30
C PRO A 633 -11.19 6.84 -5.93
N GLY A 634 -10.20 6.38 -5.18
CA GLY A 634 -9.83 6.85 -3.85
C GLY A 634 -8.35 6.63 -3.58
N ASN A 635 -7.95 6.66 -2.32
CA ASN A 635 -6.61 6.26 -1.92
C ASN A 635 -6.35 4.82 -2.40
N ASP A 636 -5.18 4.57 -2.99
CA ASP A 636 -4.87 3.21 -3.51
C ASP A 636 -4.59 2.20 -2.39
N ASP A 637 -4.28 2.71 -1.18
CA ASP A 637 -4.04 1.99 0.08
C ASP A 637 -3.24 0.70 -0.11
N SER A 638 -1.96 0.90 -0.46
CA SER A 638 -1.02 -0.20 -0.70
C SER A 638 -1.52 -1.21 -1.72
N GLY A 639 -2.14 -0.71 -2.81
CA GLY A 639 -2.62 -1.52 -3.92
C GLY A 639 -4.02 -2.08 -3.75
N SER A 640 -4.79 -1.71 -2.71
CA SER A 640 -6.14 -2.25 -2.46
C SER A 640 -7.12 -1.91 -3.58
N MET A 641 -7.16 -0.65 -4.02
CA MET A 641 -7.98 -0.24 -5.18
C MET A 641 -7.54 -0.95 -6.46
N GLY A 642 -6.22 -1.11 -6.65
CA GLY A 642 -5.65 -1.84 -7.77
C GLY A 642 -6.05 -3.32 -7.76
N ALA A 643 -5.99 -3.97 -6.61
CA ALA A 643 -6.34 -5.39 -6.44
C ALA A 643 -7.84 -5.63 -6.64
N TRP A 644 -8.70 -4.73 -6.15
CA TRP A 644 -10.14 -4.78 -6.41
C TRP A 644 -10.43 -4.72 -7.91
N TYR A 645 -9.80 -3.77 -8.63
CA TYR A 645 -9.92 -3.66 -10.08
C TYR A 645 -9.44 -4.94 -10.79
N ALA A 646 -8.27 -5.44 -10.41
CA ALA A 646 -7.67 -6.61 -11.06
C ALA A 646 -8.55 -7.86 -10.89
N PHE A 647 -9.00 -8.19 -9.69
CA PHE A 647 -9.89 -9.33 -9.45
C PHE A 647 -11.18 -9.24 -10.26
N HIS A 648 -11.82 -8.09 -10.26
CA HIS A 648 -13.07 -7.92 -11.00
C HIS A 648 -12.87 -7.96 -12.52
N CYS A 649 -11.73 -7.52 -13.04
CA CYS A 649 -11.37 -7.73 -14.43
C CYS A 649 -11.19 -9.22 -14.78
N LEU A 650 -10.68 -10.02 -13.83
CA LEU A 650 -10.55 -11.46 -13.98
C LEU A 650 -11.90 -12.20 -13.88
N GLY A 651 -12.94 -11.55 -13.36
CA GLY A 651 -14.30 -12.09 -13.24
C GLY A 651 -14.57 -12.87 -11.97
N PHE A 652 -13.79 -12.68 -10.91
CA PHE A 652 -14.05 -13.24 -9.59
C PHE A 652 -13.49 -12.33 -8.50
N TYR A 653 -14.05 -12.44 -7.29
CA TYR A 653 -13.61 -11.65 -6.14
C TYR A 653 -13.50 -12.53 -4.90
N PRO A 654 -12.42 -12.44 -4.10
CA PRO A 654 -12.27 -13.25 -2.89
C PRO A 654 -13.21 -12.78 -1.78
N ASN A 655 -13.77 -13.72 -1.02
CA ASN A 655 -14.24 -13.44 0.32
C ASN A 655 -13.07 -13.74 1.27
N ALA A 656 -12.27 -12.72 1.58
CA ALA A 656 -10.99 -12.86 2.27
C ALA A 656 -11.13 -13.63 3.60
N GLY A 657 -10.12 -14.45 3.96
CA GLY A 657 -10.13 -15.30 5.12
C GLY A 657 -10.95 -16.60 4.96
N GLN A 658 -11.51 -16.84 3.78
CA GLN A 658 -12.31 -18.00 3.44
C GLN A 658 -11.84 -18.65 2.12
N ASP A 659 -12.20 -19.91 1.91
CA ASP A 659 -11.94 -20.65 0.67
C ASP A 659 -13.00 -20.36 -0.42
N VAL A 660 -13.50 -19.12 -0.47
CA VAL A 660 -14.62 -18.70 -1.30
C VAL A 660 -14.20 -17.58 -2.27
N TYR A 661 -14.47 -17.80 -3.55
CA TYR A 661 -14.45 -16.79 -4.58
C TYR A 661 -15.84 -16.58 -5.18
N LEU A 662 -16.28 -15.33 -5.24
CA LEU A 662 -17.56 -14.94 -5.83
C LEU A 662 -17.34 -14.65 -7.32
N ILE A 663 -18.02 -15.42 -8.18
CA ILE A 663 -17.83 -15.37 -9.63
C ILE A 663 -18.73 -14.27 -10.22
N SER A 664 -18.14 -13.50 -11.13
CA SER A 664 -18.76 -12.44 -11.91
C SER A 664 -18.44 -12.63 -13.40
N SER A 665 -18.63 -11.59 -14.21
CA SER A 665 -18.29 -11.60 -15.63
C SER A 665 -16.88 -11.03 -15.87
N PRO A 666 -15.94 -11.82 -16.42
CA PRO A 666 -14.62 -11.31 -16.75
C PRO A 666 -14.70 -10.23 -17.83
N VAL A 667 -13.75 -9.30 -17.77
CA VAL A 667 -13.65 -8.19 -18.73
C VAL A 667 -12.92 -8.63 -19.99
N PHE A 668 -11.91 -9.49 -19.83
CA PHE A 668 -11.06 -9.95 -20.91
C PHE A 668 -11.62 -11.23 -21.54
N PRO A 669 -11.60 -11.38 -22.89
CA PRO A 669 -12.06 -12.59 -23.55
C PRO A 669 -11.26 -13.84 -23.16
N LYS A 670 -10.00 -13.66 -22.80
CA LYS A 670 -9.18 -14.74 -22.26
C LYS A 670 -8.13 -14.18 -21.31
N THR A 671 -7.94 -14.90 -20.21
CA THR A 671 -6.88 -14.65 -19.23
C THR A 671 -6.19 -15.97 -18.86
N VAL A 672 -4.87 -15.95 -18.75
CA VAL A 672 -4.07 -17.05 -18.21
C VAL A 672 -3.36 -16.58 -16.96
N ILE A 673 -3.61 -17.22 -15.83
CA ILE A 673 -2.92 -16.97 -14.55
C ILE A 673 -1.95 -18.13 -14.32
N ARG A 674 -0.65 -17.81 -14.23
CA ARG A 674 0.43 -18.76 -13.95
C ARG A 674 0.79 -18.69 -12.47
N MET A 675 0.67 -19.80 -11.78
CA MET A 675 0.97 -19.92 -10.36
C MET A 675 2.43 -20.32 -10.14
N GLU A 676 3.01 -20.03 -8.97
CA GLU A 676 4.39 -20.40 -8.61
C GLU A 676 4.67 -21.90 -8.71
N ASP A 677 3.68 -22.76 -8.49
CA ASP A 677 3.82 -24.22 -8.58
C ASP A 677 3.76 -24.75 -10.03
N GLY A 678 3.75 -23.86 -11.01
CA GLY A 678 3.70 -24.16 -12.44
C GLY A 678 2.30 -24.52 -12.97
N LYS A 679 1.25 -24.45 -12.13
CA LYS A 679 -0.12 -24.60 -12.61
C LYS A 679 -0.59 -23.35 -13.34
N GLU A 680 -1.53 -23.55 -14.26
CA GLU A 680 -2.18 -22.48 -14.98
C GLU A 680 -3.71 -22.53 -14.77
N LEU A 681 -4.29 -21.37 -14.47
CA LEU A 681 -5.73 -21.16 -14.52
C LEU A 681 -6.05 -20.35 -15.78
N THR A 682 -6.77 -20.97 -16.71
CA THR A 682 -7.26 -20.27 -17.92
C THR A 682 -8.73 -19.93 -17.78
N ILE A 683 -9.04 -18.64 -17.89
CA ILE A 683 -10.40 -18.10 -17.90
C ILE A 683 -10.72 -17.71 -19.35
N VAL A 684 -11.81 -18.27 -19.88
CA VAL A 684 -12.29 -17.95 -21.22
C VAL A 684 -13.72 -17.43 -21.14
N ALA A 685 -13.90 -16.18 -21.48
CA ALA A 685 -15.21 -15.54 -21.53
C ALA A 685 -15.72 -15.54 -22.99
N LYS A 686 -16.86 -16.18 -23.22
CA LYS A 686 -17.49 -16.21 -24.54
C LYS A 686 -18.49 -15.06 -24.66
N ASN A 687 -18.45 -14.38 -25.81
CA ASN A 687 -19.36 -13.28 -26.13
C ASN A 687 -19.22 -12.06 -25.20
N THR A 688 -18.01 -11.78 -24.72
CA THR A 688 -17.75 -10.52 -24.01
C THR A 688 -18.04 -9.35 -24.93
N SER A 689 -18.81 -8.41 -24.45
CA SER A 689 -19.09 -7.14 -25.10
C SER A 689 -19.03 -6.02 -24.08
N ASP A 690 -18.98 -4.77 -24.56
CA ASP A 690 -19.02 -3.59 -23.69
C ASP A 690 -20.35 -3.45 -22.91
N LYS A 691 -21.30 -4.35 -23.17
CA LYS A 691 -22.63 -4.35 -22.56
C LYS A 691 -22.97 -5.61 -21.76
N ASN A 692 -22.11 -6.61 -21.74
CA ASN A 692 -22.36 -7.90 -21.03
C ASN A 692 -21.17 -8.29 -20.19
#